data_7deffe5f0c0624a839a03b5b9c8f0cac
#
_entry.id   7deffe5f0c0624a839a03b5b9c8f0cac
#
_cell.length_a   1.000
_cell.length_b   1.000
_cell.length_c   1.000
_cell.angle_alpha   90.00
_cell.angle_beta   90.00
_cell.angle_gamma   90.00
#
_symmetry.space_group_name_H-M   'P 1'
#
loop_
_entity.id
_entity.type
_entity.pdbx_description
1 polymer ?
#
loop_
_entity_poly.entity_id
_entity_poly.type
_entity_poly.pdbx_seq_one_letter_code
_entity_poly.pdbx_strand_id
1 'polypeptide(L)'
;LNLKMVENKLKIRGARHHNLKNLDIDIPKNKLVVISGLSGSGKSTLAFDTIYAEGQRRYVESLSAYARQFLEMMDKPDVDSIEGLSPAISIQQKTTSKNPRSTVGTTTEIYDYMRLLFARIGIPYCTNCGRKVSTQSIERICDSVLKDFSGKKILILAPMVQRKKGTYEKLFEQIKKDGYSRIRLNGEILSLDDEIPPLDRQKWHNIEIVVDRITTEKSERSRLFEAIQTAIKASKGDVMIATEKTEKIFSQNNACPYCGLTVGELEPRSFSFNSPFGMCKTCNGLGVKMEFDADLVVPDKTKSILDGAIVPWSGRFSAFRRQALRAVGKKFGFDLMTPFDKIKPKHLKIILHGTDDLIDFTYRSKSGDSSWQSTNTFEGVLSNLQRTFMETDSESKREWLKQFMRDTPCNTCNGKKLKPESLAVKINEKGIMDVCDMSIDHCYDFFSSLKLTENEQYIARDVLKEIRERLEFLMNVGLNYLTLNRLSSTLSGGESQRIRLATQIGSNLTGVLYVLDEPTIGLHQRDNTRLIKTLNKLRNLGNTVIVVEHDEEVIRNSDWMIDLGPGAGVHGGNVVFEGTVNQILKDKQSVTGAYLKDNSLINLEDKIRNRSGSLTVKNASENNLKGIDVEIPLGLFVSVTGVSGSGKSTLINDILLKSLENHFYKSNVRPGAHKEIVGLENIDKVIAIDQSPIGRTPRSNPATYIGAFTPIRELYANTALSKERGYAPGQFSFNVADGRCFACDGDGVKQIEMQFLSDVYVKCDECKGKRYNTETLSVLYKGKNISDILDMTVYEALNFFENIPAIKRKLQTVYDVGLGYIKLGQSSTTLSGGEAQRVKLASELSKRGTGKTLYILDEPTTGLHFADVQKLLDVLNRLVNLGNTVVVIEHNMDVIKNSDWLIDLGPEGGDEGGKIVATGTPKDISKAPGSYTGKYLKKILKK
;
A
#
# COMPACT_ATOMS: atom_id res chain seq x y z
N LEU A 1 1.04 55.31 13.04
CA LEU A 1 0.82 53.86 13.12
C LEU A 1 2.16 53.18 12.87
N ASN A 2 2.90 52.86 13.96
CA ASN A 2 4.07 52.01 13.92
C ASN A 2 3.63 50.61 13.46
N LEU A 3 3.87 50.26 12.19
CA LEU A 3 3.89 48.90 11.75
C LEU A 3 4.95 48.17 12.57
N LYS A 4 4.53 47.44 13.62
CA LYS A 4 5.40 46.45 14.26
C LYS A 4 5.96 45.57 13.13
N MET A 5 7.27 45.60 12.92
CA MET A 5 7.95 44.67 12.03
C MET A 5 7.44 43.28 12.37
N VAL A 6 6.83 42.62 11.40
CA VAL A 6 6.38 41.22 11.55
C VAL A 6 7.62 40.44 11.99
N GLU A 7 7.60 39.91 13.21
CA GLU A 7 8.72 39.15 13.73
C GLU A 7 8.97 37.95 12.82
N ASN A 8 10.15 37.95 12.23
CA ASN A 8 10.54 36.95 11.23
C ASN A 8 11.03 35.64 11.86
N LYS A 9 10.56 35.33 13.07
CA LYS A 9 10.91 34.16 13.87
C LYS A 9 9.71 33.47 14.48
N LEU A 10 9.79 32.16 14.59
CA LEU A 10 8.94 31.33 15.43
C LEU A 10 9.65 31.21 16.79
N LYS A 11 9.03 31.74 17.86
CA LYS A 11 9.60 31.75 19.22
C LYS A 11 8.91 30.69 20.06
N ILE A 12 9.64 29.74 20.60
CA ILE A 12 9.19 28.69 21.50
C ILE A 12 9.81 28.96 22.85
N ARG A 13 9.01 28.92 23.92
CA ARG A 13 9.44 29.14 25.29
C ARG A 13 8.93 28.04 26.21
N GLY A 14 9.82 27.47 27.01
CA GLY A 14 9.48 26.50 28.03
C GLY A 14 8.96 25.17 27.51
N ALA A 15 9.47 24.64 26.39
CA ALA A 15 9.02 23.36 25.86
C ALA A 15 9.51 22.19 26.74
N ARG A 16 8.57 21.43 27.36
CA ARG A 16 8.82 20.36 28.33
C ARG A 16 8.16 19.04 27.96
N HIS A 17 7.59 18.95 26.76
CA HIS A 17 6.87 17.74 26.33
C HIS A 17 7.81 16.53 26.26
N HIS A 18 7.39 15.38 26.78
CA HIS A 18 8.15 14.14 26.87
C HIS A 18 9.54 14.29 27.52
N ASN A 19 10.62 14.21 26.76
CA ASN A 19 11.99 14.31 27.23
C ASN A 19 12.63 15.69 27.07
N LEU A 20 11.90 16.67 26.51
CA LEU A 20 12.41 18.04 26.37
C LEU A 20 12.61 18.72 27.72
N LYS A 21 13.71 19.43 27.88
CA LYS A 21 14.14 20.05 29.15
C LYS A 21 13.98 21.56 29.15
N ASN A 22 12.74 22.03 29.15
CA ASN A 22 12.39 23.44 29.24
C ASN A 22 13.11 24.30 28.19
N LEU A 23 12.91 23.92 26.91
CA LEU A 23 13.64 24.51 25.78
C LEU A 23 13.09 25.89 25.40
N ASP A 24 14.01 26.84 25.21
CA ASP A 24 13.77 28.12 24.57
C ASP A 24 14.50 28.16 23.23
N ILE A 25 13.77 28.35 22.12
CA ILE A 25 14.30 28.29 20.75
C ILE A 25 13.69 29.38 19.88
N ASP A 26 14.51 29.97 19.00
CA ASP A 26 14.10 30.99 18.03
C ASP A 26 14.33 30.50 16.60
N ILE A 27 13.32 30.00 15.94
CA ILE A 27 13.41 29.41 14.58
C ILE A 27 13.15 30.52 13.53
N PRO A 28 14.07 30.78 12.59
CA PRO A 28 13.84 31.75 11.53
C PRO A 28 12.76 31.27 10.54
N LYS A 29 11.82 32.16 10.17
CA LYS A 29 10.79 31.89 9.16
C LYS A 29 11.35 31.97 7.74
N ASN A 30 10.63 31.36 6.79
CA ASN A 30 10.97 31.32 5.35
C ASN A 30 12.36 30.72 5.11
N LYS A 31 12.72 29.72 5.92
CA LYS A 31 13.99 29.01 5.86
C LYS A 31 13.78 27.51 5.82
N LEU A 32 14.76 26.79 5.28
CA LEU A 32 14.89 25.35 5.43
C LEU A 32 15.66 25.09 6.74
N VAL A 33 14.95 24.61 7.75
CA VAL A 33 15.47 24.34 9.09
C VAL A 33 15.58 22.84 9.28
N VAL A 34 16.77 22.35 9.64
CA VAL A 34 16.97 20.93 9.95
C VAL A 34 17.10 20.75 11.46
N ILE A 35 16.30 19.83 12.01
CA ILE A 35 16.41 19.36 13.40
C ILE A 35 17.15 18.03 13.37
N SER A 36 18.36 18.00 13.94
CA SER A 36 19.27 16.87 13.99
C SER A 36 19.52 16.41 15.45
N GLY A 37 20.28 15.35 15.64
CA GLY A 37 20.67 14.80 16.95
C GLY A 37 20.50 13.29 17.04
N LEU A 38 20.99 12.68 18.11
CA LEU A 38 20.93 11.24 18.36
C LEU A 38 19.49 10.69 18.33
N SER A 39 19.34 9.40 18.01
CA SER A 39 18.03 8.72 18.13
C SER A 39 17.53 8.82 19.58
N GLY A 40 16.27 9.24 19.77
CA GLY A 40 15.68 9.47 21.11
C GLY A 40 16.13 10.77 21.80
N SER A 41 16.77 11.73 21.10
CA SER A 41 17.16 13.03 21.69
C SER A 41 16.00 14.03 21.82
N GLY A 42 14.80 13.74 21.27
CA GLY A 42 13.62 14.62 21.36
C GLY A 42 13.29 15.37 20.07
N LYS A 43 13.92 15.04 18.94
CA LYS A 43 13.69 15.70 17.63
C LYS A 43 12.23 15.67 17.19
N SER A 44 11.64 14.48 17.14
CA SER A 44 10.24 14.30 16.75
C SER A 44 9.29 14.95 17.74
N THR A 45 9.61 14.90 19.04
CA THR A 45 8.86 15.59 20.09
C THR A 45 8.83 17.10 19.86
N LEU A 46 9.96 17.72 19.53
CA LEU A 46 10.00 19.15 19.23
C LEU A 46 9.24 19.47 17.95
N ALA A 47 9.50 18.73 16.87
CA ALA A 47 8.95 19.02 15.54
C ALA A 47 7.45 18.72 15.44
N PHE A 48 7.01 17.55 15.91
CA PHE A 48 5.65 17.05 15.72
C PHE A 48 4.77 17.23 16.95
N ASP A 49 5.23 16.77 18.12
CA ASP A 49 4.39 16.78 19.31
C ASP A 49 4.33 18.19 19.98
N THR A 50 5.22 19.13 19.58
CA THR A 50 5.23 20.50 20.10
C THR A 50 4.84 21.50 19.01
N ILE A 51 5.65 21.67 17.96
CA ILE A 51 5.45 22.74 16.97
C ILE A 51 4.24 22.45 16.09
N TYR A 52 4.18 21.26 15.48
CA TYR A 52 3.08 20.88 14.60
C TYR A 52 1.78 20.74 15.37
N ALA A 53 1.79 20.08 16.54
CA ALA A 53 0.61 19.86 17.36
C ALA A 53 -0.07 21.17 17.76
N GLU A 54 0.71 22.17 18.20
CA GLU A 54 0.16 23.48 18.54
C GLU A 54 -0.36 24.24 17.31
N GLY A 55 0.34 24.11 16.15
CA GLY A 55 -0.09 24.72 14.90
C GLY A 55 -1.42 24.15 14.41
N GLN A 56 -1.56 22.82 14.44
CA GLN A 56 -2.80 22.11 14.09
C GLN A 56 -3.93 22.47 15.07
N ARG A 57 -3.65 22.46 16.36
CA ARG A 57 -4.62 22.78 17.41
C ARG A 57 -5.22 24.18 17.21
N ARG A 58 -4.37 25.20 17.03
CA ARG A 58 -4.83 26.59 16.79
C ARG A 58 -5.62 26.74 15.49
N TYR A 59 -5.21 26.03 14.44
CA TYR A 59 -5.94 26.01 13.18
C TYR A 59 -7.34 25.41 13.36
N VAL A 60 -7.43 24.22 13.97
CA VAL A 60 -8.71 23.55 14.23
C VAL A 60 -9.60 24.38 15.15
N GLU A 61 -9.06 25.04 16.20
CA GLU A 61 -9.80 25.94 17.09
C GLU A 61 -10.38 27.16 16.34
N SER A 62 -9.75 27.62 15.28
CA SER A 62 -10.26 28.74 14.47
C SER A 62 -11.45 28.37 13.58
N LEU A 63 -11.73 27.07 13.40
CA LEU A 63 -12.81 26.57 12.57
C LEU A 63 -14.16 26.59 13.31
N SER A 64 -15.27 26.51 12.56
CA SER A 64 -16.61 26.41 13.13
C SER A 64 -16.76 25.16 14.01
N ALA A 65 -17.68 25.21 15.00
CA ALA A 65 -17.96 24.06 15.87
C ALA A 65 -18.34 22.79 15.09
N TYR A 66 -19.04 22.94 13.96
CA TYR A 66 -19.40 21.84 13.07
C TYR A 66 -18.16 21.21 12.41
N ALA A 67 -17.26 22.02 11.85
CA ALA A 67 -16.04 21.53 11.21
C ALA A 67 -15.10 20.83 12.21
N ARG A 68 -15.03 21.31 13.45
CA ARG A 68 -14.23 20.70 14.52
C ARG A 68 -14.65 19.26 14.88
N GLN A 69 -15.92 18.88 14.68
CA GLN A 69 -16.41 17.53 14.95
C GLN A 69 -15.82 16.47 14.00
N PHE A 70 -15.32 16.88 12.84
CA PHE A 70 -14.76 16.00 11.82
C PHE A 70 -13.24 16.01 11.78
N LEU A 71 -12.59 16.83 12.58
CA LEU A 71 -11.13 16.97 12.62
C LEU A 71 -10.60 16.53 13.98
N GLU A 72 -9.59 15.68 13.95
CA GLU A 72 -8.87 15.25 15.13
C GLU A 72 -8.10 16.46 15.72
N MET A 73 -8.38 16.81 16.96
CA MET A 73 -7.67 17.85 17.66
C MET A 73 -6.48 17.23 18.40
N MET A 74 -5.28 17.72 18.12
CA MET A 74 -4.07 17.28 18.81
C MET A 74 -4.08 17.71 20.28
N ASP A 75 -3.45 16.90 21.13
CA ASP A 75 -3.25 17.27 22.54
C ASP A 75 -2.45 18.56 22.65
N LYS A 76 -2.79 19.36 23.67
CA LYS A 76 -2.04 20.58 23.96
C LYS A 76 -0.62 20.21 24.41
N PRO A 77 0.44 20.66 23.70
CA PRO A 77 1.79 20.38 24.14
C PRO A 77 2.12 21.11 25.46
N ASP A 78 3.01 20.54 26.25
CA ASP A 78 3.53 21.16 27.47
C ASP A 78 4.60 22.19 27.08
N VAL A 79 4.14 23.43 26.92
CA VAL A 79 4.95 24.58 26.50
C VAL A 79 4.37 25.86 27.08
N ASP A 80 5.21 26.80 27.52
CA ASP A 80 4.75 28.06 28.05
C ASP A 80 4.13 28.93 26.95
N SER A 81 4.81 29.13 25.82
CA SER A 81 4.26 29.88 24.70
C SER A 81 4.93 29.49 23.38
N ILE A 82 4.17 29.57 22.27
CA ILE A 82 4.69 29.56 20.91
C ILE A 82 4.13 30.77 20.17
N GLU A 83 5.03 31.68 19.77
CA GLU A 83 4.70 32.90 19.04
C GLU A 83 5.11 32.79 17.57
N GLY A 84 4.38 33.48 16.70
CA GLY A 84 4.72 33.53 15.28
C GLY A 84 4.36 32.27 14.49
N LEU A 85 3.54 31.38 15.03
CA LEU A 85 3.15 30.13 14.38
C LEU A 85 2.28 30.40 13.14
N SER A 86 2.62 29.77 12.02
CA SER A 86 1.81 29.73 10.79
C SER A 86 0.96 28.45 10.77
N PRO A 87 -0.10 28.38 9.91
CA PRO A 87 -0.78 27.09 9.67
C PRO A 87 0.22 25.99 9.35
N ALA A 88 0.12 24.87 10.05
CA ALA A 88 1.12 23.82 9.98
C ALA A 88 0.61 22.59 9.21
N ILE A 89 1.47 22.03 8.35
CA ILE A 89 1.22 20.78 7.59
C ILE A 89 2.32 19.78 7.93
N SER A 90 1.91 18.59 8.37
CA SER A 90 2.81 17.49 8.69
C SER A 90 2.88 16.45 7.57
N ILE A 91 4.10 16.02 7.23
CA ILE A 91 4.36 14.97 6.26
C ILE A 91 5.19 13.87 6.94
N GLN A 92 4.49 12.95 7.59
CA GLN A 92 5.06 11.84 8.35
C GLN A 92 5.00 10.53 7.56
N GLN A 93 5.80 9.55 7.95
CA GLN A 93 5.79 8.18 7.45
C GLN A 93 4.64 7.32 8.00
N LYS A 94 3.48 7.85 8.29
CA LYS A 94 2.36 7.03 8.77
C LYS A 94 1.95 5.99 7.72
N THR A 95 1.50 4.84 8.21
CA THR A 95 1.02 3.70 7.44
C THR A 95 0.15 4.10 6.26
N THR A 96 0.45 3.52 5.11
CA THR A 96 -0.31 3.69 3.86
C THR A 96 -1.79 3.37 4.07
N SER A 97 -2.66 4.06 3.34
CA SER A 97 -4.09 3.78 3.32
C SER A 97 -4.34 2.30 3.01
N LYS A 98 -5.06 1.59 3.88
CA LYS A 98 -5.48 0.21 3.65
C LYS A 98 -6.66 0.09 2.68
N ASN A 99 -7.14 1.22 2.14
CA ASN A 99 -8.25 1.20 1.20
C ASN A 99 -7.80 0.57 -0.15
N PRO A 100 -8.36 -0.57 -0.57
CA PRO A 100 -7.96 -1.26 -1.79
C PRO A 100 -8.30 -0.50 -3.08
N ARG A 101 -9.03 0.61 -2.98
CA ARG A 101 -9.37 1.47 -4.13
C ARG A 101 -8.48 2.71 -4.24
N SER A 102 -7.63 2.97 -3.26
CA SER A 102 -6.70 4.09 -3.30
C SER A 102 -5.49 3.75 -4.17
N THR A 103 -5.21 4.60 -5.16
CA THR A 103 -4.05 4.46 -6.06
C THR A 103 -3.21 5.74 -6.05
N VAL A 104 -1.99 5.67 -6.58
CA VAL A 104 -1.14 6.86 -6.76
C VAL A 104 -1.92 7.95 -7.51
N GLY A 105 -2.57 7.60 -8.62
CA GLY A 105 -3.34 8.57 -9.43
C GLY A 105 -4.50 9.23 -8.68
N THR A 106 -5.20 8.51 -7.79
CA THR A 106 -6.29 9.09 -6.99
C THR A 106 -5.77 9.91 -5.82
N THR A 107 -4.67 9.50 -5.21
CA THR A 107 -4.05 10.23 -4.08
C THR A 107 -3.45 11.56 -4.53
N THR A 108 -2.96 11.63 -5.77
CA THR A 108 -2.38 12.83 -6.37
C THR A 108 -3.38 13.68 -7.15
N GLU A 109 -4.66 13.28 -7.18
CA GLU A 109 -5.73 13.90 -7.97
C GLU A 109 -5.52 13.87 -9.51
N ILE A 110 -4.39 13.34 -9.98
CA ILE A 110 -4.09 13.24 -11.42
C ILE A 110 -5.19 12.47 -12.14
N TYR A 111 -5.68 11.39 -11.52
CA TYR A 111 -6.77 10.57 -12.10
C TYR A 111 -8.06 11.36 -12.28
N ASP A 112 -8.37 12.32 -11.41
CA ASP A 112 -9.57 13.15 -11.52
C ASP A 112 -9.49 14.09 -12.72
N TYR A 113 -8.34 14.70 -12.96
CA TYR A 113 -8.09 15.48 -14.18
C TYR A 113 -8.08 14.61 -15.43
N MET A 114 -7.53 13.39 -15.37
CA MET A 114 -7.58 12.45 -16.50
C MET A 114 -9.02 12.06 -16.84
N ARG A 115 -9.88 11.79 -15.83
CA ARG A 115 -11.30 11.50 -16.08
C ARG A 115 -12.01 12.65 -16.81
N LEU A 116 -11.71 13.89 -16.42
CA LEU A 116 -12.24 15.07 -17.08
C LEU A 116 -11.74 15.17 -18.54
N LEU A 117 -10.45 14.96 -18.75
CA LEU A 117 -9.83 14.99 -20.08
C LEU A 117 -10.45 13.95 -21.02
N PHE A 118 -10.52 12.68 -20.57
CA PHE A 118 -11.11 11.59 -21.36
C PHE A 118 -12.60 11.78 -21.65
N ALA A 119 -13.35 12.41 -20.73
CA ALA A 119 -14.75 12.74 -20.96
C ALA A 119 -14.93 13.85 -22.01
N ARG A 120 -13.97 14.79 -22.15
CA ARG A 120 -14.11 15.96 -23.02
C ARG A 120 -13.52 15.75 -24.42
N ILE A 121 -12.35 15.12 -24.54
CA ILE A 121 -11.67 14.94 -25.83
C ILE A 121 -11.45 13.46 -26.19
N GLY A 122 -11.87 12.53 -25.33
CA GLY A 122 -11.74 11.09 -25.59
C GLY A 122 -12.64 10.63 -26.73
N ILE A 123 -12.09 9.80 -27.60
CA ILE A 123 -12.80 9.24 -28.77
C ILE A 123 -13.27 7.83 -28.39
N PRO A 124 -14.60 7.57 -28.37
CA PRO A 124 -15.11 6.24 -28.09
C PRO A 124 -14.90 5.29 -29.29
N TYR A 125 -14.61 4.02 -28.96
CA TYR A 125 -14.53 2.93 -29.91
C TYR A 125 -15.60 1.88 -29.60
N CYS A 126 -16.08 1.20 -30.60
CA CYS A 126 -17.09 0.15 -30.42
C CYS A 126 -16.47 -1.07 -29.73
N THR A 127 -17.05 -1.52 -28.64
CA THR A 127 -16.58 -2.67 -27.88
C THR A 127 -16.73 -4.00 -28.65
N ASN A 128 -17.59 -4.05 -29.68
CA ASN A 128 -17.83 -5.26 -30.47
C ASN A 128 -16.94 -5.34 -31.72
N CYS A 129 -16.80 -4.23 -32.52
CA CYS A 129 -16.05 -4.25 -33.77
C CYS A 129 -14.76 -3.40 -33.74
N GLY A 130 -14.44 -2.75 -32.62
CA GLY A 130 -13.21 -1.95 -32.46
C GLY A 130 -13.13 -0.66 -33.30
N ARG A 131 -14.18 -0.29 -34.04
CA ARG A 131 -14.18 0.91 -34.90
C ARG A 131 -14.50 2.16 -34.07
N LYS A 132 -13.99 3.30 -34.57
CA LYS A 132 -14.29 4.63 -34.00
C LYS A 132 -15.79 4.89 -34.05
N VAL A 133 -16.34 5.32 -32.93
CA VAL A 133 -17.72 5.77 -32.79
C VAL A 133 -17.70 7.28 -32.84
N SER A 134 -18.55 7.87 -33.68
CA SER A 134 -18.69 9.32 -33.78
C SER A 134 -20.16 9.72 -33.75
N THR A 135 -20.44 10.88 -33.21
CA THR A 135 -21.73 11.54 -33.35
C THR A 135 -22.04 11.74 -34.85
N GLN A 136 -23.23 11.33 -35.27
CA GLN A 136 -23.68 11.57 -36.65
C GLN A 136 -24.52 12.86 -36.67
N SER A 137 -24.18 13.82 -37.54
CA SER A 137 -25.08 14.94 -37.79
C SER A 137 -26.34 14.45 -38.52
N ILE A 138 -27.44 15.18 -38.41
CA ILE A 138 -28.71 14.83 -39.08
C ILE A 138 -28.49 14.68 -40.56
N GLU A 139 -27.66 15.56 -41.18
CA GLU A 139 -27.33 15.52 -42.60
C GLU A 139 -26.66 14.18 -42.97
N ARG A 140 -25.68 13.74 -42.18
CA ARG A 140 -25.00 12.46 -42.41
C ARG A 140 -25.92 11.26 -42.20
N ILE A 141 -26.85 11.33 -41.23
CA ILE A 141 -27.89 10.31 -41.06
C ILE A 141 -28.78 10.27 -42.31
N CYS A 142 -29.24 11.40 -42.79
CA CYS A 142 -30.03 11.51 -44.01
C CYS A 142 -29.30 10.91 -45.22
N ASP A 143 -28.06 11.28 -45.45
CA ASP A 143 -27.27 10.79 -46.58
C ASP A 143 -27.04 9.27 -46.49
N SER A 144 -26.82 8.74 -45.27
CA SER A 144 -26.73 7.31 -45.01
C SER A 144 -28.04 6.57 -45.29
N VAL A 145 -29.18 7.15 -44.85
CA VAL A 145 -30.52 6.57 -45.10
C VAL A 145 -30.84 6.55 -46.58
N LEU A 146 -30.61 7.64 -47.31
CA LEU A 146 -30.80 7.69 -48.76
C LEU A 146 -29.92 6.67 -49.52
N LYS A 147 -28.71 6.39 -49.02
CA LYS A 147 -27.79 5.40 -49.60
C LYS A 147 -28.21 3.96 -49.29
N ASP A 148 -28.52 3.67 -48.03
CA ASP A 148 -28.72 2.29 -47.53
C ASP A 148 -30.13 1.76 -47.87
N PHE A 149 -31.10 2.68 -48.02
CA PHE A 149 -32.51 2.36 -48.21
C PHE A 149 -33.09 2.94 -49.54
N SER A 150 -32.23 3.29 -50.50
CA SER A 150 -32.66 3.91 -51.76
C SER A 150 -33.83 3.17 -52.42
N GLY A 151 -34.89 3.91 -52.80
CA GLY A 151 -36.09 3.39 -53.45
C GLY A 151 -37.01 2.51 -52.57
N LYS A 152 -36.74 2.40 -51.29
CA LYS A 152 -37.55 1.57 -50.36
C LYS A 152 -38.56 2.43 -49.56
N LYS A 153 -39.70 1.81 -49.23
CA LYS A 153 -40.60 2.41 -48.23
C LYS A 153 -40.04 2.18 -46.85
N ILE A 154 -39.81 3.24 -46.07
CA ILE A 154 -39.27 3.23 -44.73
C ILE A 154 -40.23 3.81 -43.70
N LEU A 155 -40.13 3.33 -42.47
CA LEU A 155 -40.73 3.93 -41.28
C LEU A 155 -39.64 4.67 -40.55
N ILE A 156 -39.90 5.88 -40.15
CA ILE A 156 -39.04 6.69 -39.31
C ILE A 156 -39.64 6.63 -37.89
N LEU A 157 -38.88 6.06 -37.00
CA LEU A 157 -39.35 5.73 -35.64
C LEU A 157 -38.46 6.43 -34.60
N ALA A 158 -39.08 6.96 -33.54
CA ALA A 158 -38.38 7.46 -32.36
C ALA A 158 -38.45 6.44 -31.23
N PRO A 159 -37.36 5.78 -30.90
CA PRO A 159 -37.34 4.75 -29.84
C PRO A 159 -37.43 5.39 -28.45
N MET A 160 -38.51 5.15 -27.74
CA MET A 160 -38.78 5.65 -26.38
C MET A 160 -38.40 4.64 -25.30
N VAL A 161 -38.66 3.36 -25.55
CA VAL A 161 -38.35 2.27 -24.65
C VAL A 161 -37.76 1.12 -25.46
N GLN A 162 -36.56 0.66 -25.06
CA GLN A 162 -35.90 -0.48 -25.68
C GLN A 162 -35.62 -1.53 -24.63
N ARG A 163 -36.23 -2.71 -24.78
CA ARG A 163 -36.06 -3.87 -23.88
C ARG A 163 -36.09 -3.51 -22.39
N LYS A 164 -37.14 -2.87 -21.91
CA LYS A 164 -37.36 -2.56 -20.48
C LYS A 164 -38.70 -3.08 -20.02
N LYS A 165 -38.76 -3.47 -18.76
CA LYS A 165 -39.98 -3.91 -18.10
C LYS A 165 -40.77 -2.72 -17.55
N GLY A 166 -42.09 -2.75 -17.61
CA GLY A 166 -42.93 -1.66 -17.08
C GLY A 166 -44.33 -1.64 -17.74
N THR A 167 -45.27 -0.85 -17.22
CA THR A 167 -46.64 -0.69 -17.74
C THR A 167 -46.76 0.48 -18.71
N TYR A 168 -45.93 1.53 -18.61
CA TYR A 168 -45.77 2.69 -19.51
C TYR A 168 -47.04 3.53 -19.82
N GLU A 169 -48.10 3.43 -19.02
CA GLU A 169 -49.34 4.21 -19.21
C GLU A 169 -49.11 5.70 -19.30
N LYS A 170 -48.33 6.28 -18.38
CA LYS A 170 -47.97 7.71 -18.38
C LYS A 170 -47.18 8.12 -19.61
N LEU A 171 -46.36 7.21 -20.16
CA LEU A 171 -45.61 7.47 -21.38
C LEU A 171 -46.53 7.59 -22.58
N PHE A 172 -47.55 6.72 -22.70
CA PHE A 172 -48.53 6.78 -23.77
C PHE A 172 -49.33 8.06 -23.70
N GLU A 173 -49.80 8.47 -22.53
CA GLU A 173 -50.45 9.77 -22.33
C GLU A 173 -49.56 10.94 -22.76
N GLN A 174 -48.29 10.90 -22.42
CA GLN A 174 -47.36 11.96 -22.79
C GLN A 174 -47.14 12.01 -24.31
N ILE A 175 -46.95 10.88 -24.97
CA ILE A 175 -46.79 10.78 -26.43
C ILE A 175 -48.05 11.34 -27.17
N LYS A 176 -49.24 11.06 -26.65
CA LYS A 176 -50.50 11.58 -27.18
C LYS A 176 -50.60 13.11 -26.99
N LYS A 177 -50.21 13.63 -25.81
CA LYS A 177 -50.12 15.10 -25.55
C LYS A 177 -49.13 15.81 -26.45
N ASP A 178 -48.02 15.14 -26.79
CA ASP A 178 -47.01 15.69 -27.69
C ASP A 178 -47.41 15.67 -29.17
N GLY A 179 -48.70 15.21 -29.48
CA GLY A 179 -49.29 15.29 -30.79
C GLY A 179 -49.03 14.11 -31.71
N TYR A 180 -48.47 13.01 -31.21
CA TYR A 180 -48.28 11.79 -31.98
C TYR A 180 -49.50 10.86 -31.90
N SER A 181 -49.90 10.35 -33.07
CA SER A 181 -51.12 9.51 -33.20
C SER A 181 -50.80 8.01 -33.27
N ARG A 182 -49.56 7.59 -33.49
CA ARG A 182 -49.20 6.18 -33.69
C ARG A 182 -47.91 5.82 -33.01
N ILE A 183 -47.92 4.63 -32.39
CA ILE A 183 -46.73 4.00 -31.81
C ILE A 183 -46.54 2.61 -32.45
N ARG A 184 -45.30 2.12 -32.38
CA ARG A 184 -45.01 0.71 -32.63
C ARG A 184 -44.68 0.07 -31.28
N LEU A 185 -45.48 -0.90 -30.88
CA LEU A 185 -45.36 -1.63 -29.64
C LEU A 185 -44.95 -3.08 -29.93
N ASN A 186 -43.77 -3.48 -29.52
CA ASN A 186 -43.19 -4.82 -29.71
C ASN A 186 -43.24 -5.29 -31.19
N GLY A 187 -43.13 -4.36 -32.14
CA GLY A 187 -43.15 -4.62 -33.59
C GLY A 187 -44.45 -4.35 -34.27
N GLU A 188 -45.59 -4.22 -33.57
CA GLU A 188 -46.93 -3.94 -34.09
C GLU A 188 -47.23 -2.44 -34.01
N ILE A 189 -47.85 -1.90 -35.09
CA ILE A 189 -48.24 -0.47 -35.15
C ILE A 189 -49.63 -0.32 -34.59
N LEU A 190 -49.78 0.45 -33.53
CA LEU A 190 -51.03 0.75 -32.85
C LEU A 190 -51.39 2.24 -32.97
N SER A 191 -52.67 2.57 -33.05
CA SER A 191 -53.17 3.95 -32.91
C SER A 191 -53.28 4.31 -31.42
N LEU A 192 -52.86 5.50 -31.02
CA LEU A 192 -53.04 6.03 -29.67
C LEU A 192 -54.51 6.50 -29.41
N ASP A 193 -55.32 6.54 -30.46
CA ASP A 193 -56.75 6.81 -30.33
C ASP A 193 -57.57 5.57 -29.99
N ASP A 194 -57.02 4.39 -30.22
CA ASP A 194 -57.59 3.11 -29.82
C ASP A 194 -57.16 2.75 -28.39
N GLU A 195 -57.90 1.82 -27.73
CA GLU A 195 -57.49 1.29 -26.44
C GLU A 195 -56.23 0.44 -26.56
N ILE A 196 -55.14 0.91 -25.92
CA ILE A 196 -53.88 0.18 -25.86
C ILE A 196 -54.03 -0.93 -24.82
N PRO A 197 -53.76 -2.21 -25.14
CA PRO A 197 -53.88 -3.30 -24.18
C PRO A 197 -52.89 -3.08 -22.99
N PRO A 198 -53.30 -3.38 -21.76
CA PRO A 198 -52.46 -3.21 -20.58
C PRO A 198 -51.20 -4.05 -20.69
N LEU A 199 -50.01 -3.42 -20.45
CA LEU A 199 -48.74 -4.06 -20.60
C LEU A 199 -48.35 -4.85 -19.31
N ASP A 200 -47.86 -6.06 -19.49
CA ASP A 200 -47.36 -6.89 -18.40
C ASP A 200 -46.06 -6.28 -17.80
N ARG A 201 -46.12 -5.92 -16.53
CA ARG A 201 -45.02 -5.33 -15.77
C ARG A 201 -43.76 -6.20 -15.76
N GLN A 202 -43.88 -7.50 -15.96
CA GLN A 202 -42.78 -8.47 -15.89
C GLN A 202 -42.14 -8.76 -17.25
N LYS A 203 -42.79 -8.40 -18.36
CA LYS A 203 -42.29 -8.62 -19.72
C LYS A 203 -41.43 -7.45 -20.21
N TRP A 204 -40.57 -7.76 -21.18
CA TRP A 204 -39.77 -6.77 -21.86
C TRP A 204 -40.56 -6.15 -22.99
N HIS A 205 -40.59 -4.82 -23.06
CA HIS A 205 -41.30 -4.07 -24.07
C HIS A 205 -40.35 -3.19 -24.87
N ASN A 206 -40.69 -3.01 -26.17
CA ASN A 206 -40.12 -2.01 -27.05
C ASN A 206 -41.28 -1.06 -27.46
N ILE A 207 -41.06 0.23 -27.32
CA ILE A 207 -42.04 1.27 -27.67
C ILE A 207 -41.34 2.34 -28.51
N GLU A 208 -41.77 2.51 -29.74
CA GLU A 208 -41.30 3.52 -30.66
C GLU A 208 -42.44 4.40 -31.14
N ILE A 209 -42.21 5.71 -31.23
CA ILE A 209 -43.16 6.65 -31.90
C ILE A 209 -43.00 6.51 -33.39
N VAL A 210 -44.07 6.35 -34.14
CA VAL A 210 -44.05 6.43 -35.62
C VAL A 210 -44.12 7.88 -36.04
N VAL A 211 -43.01 8.43 -36.50
CA VAL A 211 -42.90 9.83 -36.85
C VAL A 211 -43.36 10.06 -38.28
N ASP A 212 -42.88 9.27 -39.25
CA ASP A 212 -43.28 9.40 -40.66
C ASP A 212 -43.11 8.06 -41.43
N ARG A 213 -43.74 8.01 -42.61
CA ARG A 213 -43.59 6.92 -43.60
C ARG A 213 -43.18 7.52 -44.93
N ILE A 214 -41.99 7.26 -45.39
CA ILE A 214 -41.41 7.91 -46.58
C ILE A 214 -40.89 6.86 -47.54
N THR A 215 -40.97 7.12 -48.87
CA THR A 215 -40.21 6.38 -49.86
C THR A 215 -38.89 7.13 -50.07
N THR A 216 -37.75 6.45 -49.95
CA THR A 216 -36.43 7.11 -49.98
C THR A 216 -36.01 7.46 -51.42
N GLU A 217 -36.48 8.62 -51.85
CA GLU A 217 -36.06 9.24 -53.14
C GLU A 217 -35.28 10.54 -52.87
N LYS A 218 -34.42 10.95 -53.80
CA LYS A 218 -33.65 12.19 -53.65
C LYS A 218 -34.53 13.44 -53.54
N SER A 219 -35.71 13.40 -54.14
CA SER A 219 -36.73 14.48 -54.08
C SER A 219 -37.29 14.68 -52.66
N GLU A 220 -37.32 13.64 -51.81
CA GLU A 220 -37.88 13.64 -50.45
C GLU A 220 -36.85 13.99 -49.35
N ARG A 221 -35.65 14.50 -49.73
CA ARG A 221 -34.57 14.76 -48.77
C ARG A 221 -34.95 15.73 -47.65
N SER A 222 -35.70 16.78 -47.95
CA SER A 222 -36.14 17.78 -46.98
C SER A 222 -37.12 17.19 -45.97
N ARG A 223 -38.11 16.42 -46.46
CA ARG A 223 -39.07 15.72 -45.61
C ARG A 223 -38.39 14.65 -44.73
N LEU A 224 -37.41 13.91 -45.28
CA LEU A 224 -36.63 12.94 -44.55
C LEU A 224 -35.81 13.64 -43.43
N PHE A 225 -35.23 14.80 -43.71
CA PHE A 225 -34.48 15.56 -42.71
C PHE A 225 -35.37 16.02 -41.56
N GLU A 226 -36.54 16.60 -41.86
CA GLU A 226 -37.52 17.06 -40.84
C GLU A 226 -38.03 15.88 -39.98
N ALA A 227 -38.32 14.74 -40.61
CA ALA A 227 -38.80 13.56 -39.91
C ALA A 227 -37.71 12.95 -39.00
N ILE A 228 -36.45 12.88 -39.47
CA ILE A 228 -35.31 12.45 -38.67
C ILE A 228 -35.05 13.43 -37.51
N GLN A 229 -35.12 14.73 -37.76
CA GLN A 229 -34.96 15.76 -36.72
C GLN A 229 -36.04 15.63 -35.64
N THR A 230 -37.29 15.42 -36.04
CA THR A 230 -38.43 15.19 -35.13
C THR A 230 -38.26 13.91 -34.34
N ALA A 231 -37.84 12.82 -34.98
CA ALA A 231 -37.60 11.55 -34.30
C ALA A 231 -36.47 11.67 -33.26
N ILE A 232 -35.36 12.31 -33.61
CA ILE A 232 -34.21 12.55 -32.75
C ILE A 232 -34.58 13.44 -31.53
N LYS A 233 -35.42 14.47 -31.76
CA LYS A 233 -35.91 15.34 -30.69
C LYS A 233 -36.79 14.58 -29.71
N ALA A 234 -37.71 13.74 -30.20
CA ALA A 234 -38.62 12.96 -29.40
C ALA A 234 -37.88 11.88 -28.56
N SER A 235 -36.92 11.18 -29.17
CA SER A 235 -36.17 10.09 -28.54
C SER A 235 -34.95 10.54 -27.74
N LYS A 236 -34.62 11.85 -27.73
CA LYS A 236 -33.41 12.42 -27.12
C LYS A 236 -32.10 11.93 -27.76
N GLY A 237 -32.08 11.78 -29.07
CA GLY A 237 -30.85 11.55 -29.81
C GLY A 237 -30.85 10.36 -30.76
N ASP A 238 -31.83 9.47 -30.70
CA ASP A 238 -31.85 8.24 -31.50
C ASP A 238 -32.96 8.27 -32.53
N VAL A 239 -32.71 7.71 -33.74
CA VAL A 239 -33.72 7.46 -34.72
C VAL A 239 -33.60 6.05 -35.29
N MET A 240 -34.72 5.33 -35.43
CA MET A 240 -34.76 4.00 -36.03
C MET A 240 -35.42 4.09 -37.38
N ILE A 241 -34.75 3.55 -38.39
CA ILE A 241 -35.27 3.40 -39.74
C ILE A 241 -35.63 1.92 -39.94
N ALA A 242 -36.89 1.64 -40.18
CA ALA A 242 -37.40 0.30 -40.37
C ALA A 242 -37.99 0.11 -41.74
N THR A 243 -37.75 -1.03 -42.36
CA THR A 243 -38.42 -1.57 -43.52
C THR A 243 -39.18 -2.86 -43.12
N GLU A 244 -39.90 -3.46 -44.02
CA GLU A 244 -40.56 -4.77 -43.71
C GLU A 244 -39.59 -5.90 -43.29
N LYS A 245 -38.30 -5.77 -43.72
CA LYS A 245 -37.31 -6.84 -43.52
C LYS A 245 -36.10 -6.48 -42.69
N THR A 246 -35.81 -5.18 -42.54
CA THR A 246 -34.56 -4.71 -41.90
C THR A 246 -34.84 -3.47 -41.06
N GLU A 247 -34.16 -3.39 -39.90
CA GLU A 247 -34.18 -2.22 -39.05
C GLU A 247 -32.75 -1.74 -38.79
N LYS A 248 -32.57 -0.41 -38.77
CA LYS A 248 -31.28 0.20 -38.47
C LYS A 248 -31.47 1.43 -37.57
N ILE A 249 -30.72 1.47 -36.46
CA ILE A 249 -30.72 2.62 -35.55
C ILE A 249 -29.59 3.56 -35.95
N PHE A 250 -29.91 4.84 -36.02
CA PHE A 250 -28.93 5.92 -36.11
C PHE A 250 -29.07 6.78 -34.86
N SER A 251 -27.95 7.39 -34.44
CA SER A 251 -27.92 8.17 -33.22
C SER A 251 -27.06 9.40 -33.36
N GLN A 252 -27.55 10.52 -32.84
CA GLN A 252 -26.70 11.69 -32.58
C GLN A 252 -25.82 11.48 -31.36
N ASN A 253 -26.19 10.54 -30.49
CA ASN A 253 -25.40 10.11 -29.37
C ASN A 253 -24.47 8.98 -29.85
N ASN A 254 -23.19 9.05 -29.60
CA ASN A 254 -22.15 8.09 -29.95
C ASN A 254 -22.62 6.63 -30.20
N ALA A 255 -23.08 6.33 -31.43
CA ALA A 255 -23.45 4.96 -31.79
C ALA A 255 -22.51 4.40 -32.88
N CYS A 256 -22.25 3.10 -32.83
CA CYS A 256 -21.47 2.41 -33.83
C CYS A 256 -22.31 2.27 -35.13
N PRO A 257 -21.89 2.81 -36.26
CA PRO A 257 -22.67 2.71 -37.51
C PRO A 257 -22.78 1.29 -38.07
N TYR A 258 -21.97 0.34 -37.59
CA TYR A 258 -21.93 -1.05 -38.07
C TYR A 258 -22.64 -2.03 -37.14
N CYS A 259 -22.49 -1.86 -35.83
CA CYS A 259 -23.05 -2.77 -34.84
C CYS A 259 -24.34 -2.26 -34.19
N GLY A 260 -24.73 -0.99 -34.41
CA GLY A 260 -25.84 -0.35 -33.72
C GLY A 260 -25.65 -0.14 -32.20
N LEU A 261 -24.47 -0.43 -31.70
CA LEU A 261 -24.18 -0.36 -30.26
C LEU A 261 -23.99 1.12 -29.87
N THR A 262 -24.86 1.62 -28.99
CA THR A 262 -24.80 2.99 -28.49
C THR A 262 -23.84 3.10 -27.34
N VAL A 263 -22.85 3.98 -27.43
CA VAL A 263 -22.01 4.41 -26.34
C VAL A 263 -22.69 5.60 -25.68
N GLY A 264 -23.16 5.48 -24.46
CA GLY A 264 -23.82 6.56 -23.73
C GLY A 264 -22.97 7.82 -23.61
N GLU A 265 -23.56 8.92 -23.10
CA GLU A 265 -22.84 10.16 -22.88
C GLU A 265 -21.59 9.96 -22.00
N LEU A 266 -20.46 10.51 -22.46
CA LEU A 266 -19.18 10.42 -21.77
C LEU A 266 -19.08 11.49 -20.70
N GLU A 267 -19.32 11.12 -19.48
CA GLU A 267 -19.17 11.99 -18.30
C GLU A 267 -17.94 11.57 -17.47
N PRO A 268 -17.35 12.47 -16.68
CA PRO A 268 -16.22 12.11 -15.80
C PRO A 268 -16.51 10.93 -14.85
N ARG A 269 -17.79 10.78 -14.41
CA ARG A 269 -18.22 9.63 -13.59
C ARG A 269 -18.17 8.29 -14.32
N SER A 270 -18.24 8.28 -15.65
CA SER A 270 -18.12 7.07 -16.49
C SER A 270 -16.72 6.48 -16.46
N PHE A 271 -15.72 7.25 -16.06
CA PHE A 271 -14.33 6.82 -15.89
C PHE A 271 -13.93 6.61 -14.43
N SER A 272 -14.86 6.65 -13.49
CA SER A 272 -14.58 6.41 -12.08
C SER A 272 -14.79 4.95 -11.72
N PHE A 273 -13.73 4.26 -11.27
CA PHE A 273 -13.85 2.90 -10.75
C PHE A 273 -14.46 2.84 -9.33
N ASN A 274 -14.68 4.00 -8.68
CA ASN A 274 -15.40 4.14 -7.42
C ASN A 274 -16.89 4.44 -7.60
N SER A 275 -17.33 4.65 -8.85
CA SER A 275 -18.72 4.97 -9.18
C SER A 275 -19.40 3.81 -9.90
N PRO A 276 -20.67 3.48 -9.57
CA PRO A 276 -21.43 2.45 -10.28
C PRO A 276 -21.56 2.69 -11.80
N PHE A 277 -21.41 3.95 -12.23
CA PHE A 277 -21.50 4.34 -13.66
C PHE A 277 -20.27 3.94 -14.47
N GLY A 278 -19.09 3.84 -13.84
CA GLY A 278 -17.82 3.55 -14.51
C GLY A 278 -17.17 2.25 -14.12
N MET A 279 -17.46 1.73 -12.91
CA MET A 279 -16.80 0.54 -12.40
C MET A 279 -17.16 -0.73 -13.17
N CYS A 280 -16.22 -1.66 -13.25
CA CYS A 280 -16.49 -3.02 -13.70
C CYS A 280 -17.47 -3.71 -12.72
N LYS A 281 -18.62 -4.15 -13.20
CA LYS A 281 -19.68 -4.77 -12.38
C LYS A 281 -19.23 -6.09 -11.74
N THR A 282 -18.27 -6.79 -12.36
CA THR A 282 -17.82 -8.11 -11.92
C THR A 282 -16.89 -8.02 -10.71
N CYS A 283 -16.01 -7.02 -10.65
CA CYS A 283 -15.07 -6.81 -9.53
C CYS A 283 -15.38 -5.56 -8.70
N ASN A 284 -16.49 -4.90 -8.94
CA ASN A 284 -16.90 -3.66 -8.27
C ASN A 284 -15.78 -2.60 -8.24
N GLY A 285 -15.02 -2.48 -9.33
CA GLY A 285 -13.95 -1.49 -9.49
C GLY A 285 -12.63 -1.84 -8.79
N LEU A 286 -12.49 -3.05 -8.23
CA LEU A 286 -11.24 -3.48 -7.58
C LEU A 286 -10.17 -3.92 -8.58
N GLY A 287 -10.56 -4.42 -9.76
CA GLY A 287 -9.64 -4.97 -10.76
C GLY A 287 -9.24 -6.42 -10.47
N VAL A 288 -9.45 -6.89 -9.25
CA VAL A 288 -9.14 -8.24 -8.80
C VAL A 288 -10.37 -8.91 -8.20
N LYS A 289 -10.32 -10.24 -8.15
CA LYS A 289 -11.29 -11.08 -7.42
C LYS A 289 -10.52 -11.97 -6.48
N MET A 290 -11.02 -12.13 -5.27
CA MET A 290 -10.55 -13.17 -4.36
C MET A 290 -11.14 -14.52 -4.79
N GLU A 291 -10.29 -15.41 -5.27
CA GLU A 291 -10.68 -16.76 -5.68
C GLU A 291 -9.85 -17.80 -4.92
N PHE A 292 -10.43 -18.99 -4.67
CA PHE A 292 -9.69 -20.08 -4.04
C PHE A 292 -8.59 -20.58 -4.99
N ASP A 293 -7.36 -20.64 -4.47
CA ASP A 293 -6.19 -21.05 -5.20
C ASP A 293 -5.91 -22.54 -4.96
N ALA A 294 -5.75 -23.31 -6.04
CA ALA A 294 -5.53 -24.74 -5.94
C ALA A 294 -4.22 -25.10 -5.20
N ASP A 295 -3.16 -24.26 -5.33
CA ASP A 295 -1.89 -24.50 -4.67
C ASP A 295 -1.95 -24.15 -3.17
N LEU A 296 -2.79 -23.18 -2.77
CA LEU A 296 -3.04 -22.90 -1.36
C LEU A 296 -3.95 -23.94 -0.71
N VAL A 297 -4.91 -24.48 -1.48
CA VAL A 297 -5.81 -25.56 -1.04
C VAL A 297 -5.07 -26.89 -0.91
N VAL A 298 -4.09 -27.16 -1.78
CA VAL A 298 -3.26 -28.37 -1.81
C VAL A 298 -1.77 -27.97 -1.84
N PRO A 299 -1.22 -27.51 -0.70
CA PRO A 299 0.17 -27.04 -0.65
C PRO A 299 1.20 -28.16 -0.75
N ASP A 300 0.89 -29.36 -0.24
CA ASP A 300 1.76 -30.53 -0.29
C ASP A 300 1.17 -31.57 -1.26
N LYS A 301 1.63 -31.51 -2.49
CA LYS A 301 1.18 -32.39 -3.57
C LYS A 301 1.72 -33.84 -3.45
N THR A 302 2.70 -34.08 -2.56
CA THR A 302 3.24 -35.43 -2.31
C THR A 302 2.29 -36.29 -1.46
N LYS A 303 1.36 -35.63 -0.73
CA LYS A 303 0.33 -36.31 0.05
C LYS A 303 -0.81 -36.80 -0.82
N SER A 304 -1.45 -37.90 -0.37
CA SER A 304 -2.71 -38.33 -0.94
C SER A 304 -3.90 -37.53 -0.38
N ILE A 305 -5.06 -37.61 -1.01
CA ILE A 305 -6.29 -36.97 -0.52
C ILE A 305 -6.64 -37.48 0.87
N LEU A 306 -6.46 -38.76 1.14
CA LEU A 306 -6.75 -39.38 2.44
C LEU A 306 -5.70 -38.99 3.50
N ASP A 307 -4.47 -38.68 3.12
CA ASP A 307 -3.42 -38.16 4.02
C ASP A 307 -3.53 -36.64 4.25
N GLY A 308 -4.61 -36.03 3.78
CA GLY A 308 -4.91 -34.62 4.02
C GLY A 308 -4.25 -33.65 3.06
N ALA A 309 -4.01 -34.03 1.80
CA ALA A 309 -3.51 -33.11 0.76
C ALA A 309 -4.39 -31.84 0.64
N ILE A 310 -5.73 -31.99 0.75
CA ILE A 310 -6.68 -30.88 0.69
C ILE A 310 -6.82 -30.27 2.10
N VAL A 311 -5.99 -29.26 2.40
CA VAL A 311 -5.89 -28.67 3.74
C VAL A 311 -7.23 -28.16 4.31
N PRO A 312 -8.10 -27.44 3.57
CA PRO A 312 -9.38 -26.98 4.11
C PRO A 312 -10.31 -28.12 4.53
N TRP A 313 -10.06 -29.34 4.11
CA TRP A 313 -10.84 -30.51 4.45
C TRP A 313 -10.14 -31.47 5.44
N SER A 314 -8.86 -31.23 5.78
CA SER A 314 -8.03 -32.16 6.59
C SER A 314 -8.41 -32.22 8.07
N GLY A 315 -8.81 -31.10 8.69
CA GLY A 315 -9.01 -31.00 10.14
C GLY A 315 -10.21 -31.76 10.72
N ARG A 316 -11.27 -31.94 9.96
CA ARG A 316 -12.41 -32.82 10.20
C ARG A 316 -12.92 -33.31 8.85
N PHE A 317 -12.16 -34.23 8.26
CA PHE A 317 -12.58 -34.84 7.00
C PHE A 317 -13.85 -35.64 7.28
N SER A 318 -15.02 -35.00 7.08
CA SER A 318 -16.28 -35.64 7.40
C SER A 318 -16.39 -36.92 6.61
N ALA A 319 -16.98 -37.95 7.24
CA ALA A 319 -17.27 -39.23 6.59
C ALA A 319 -18.03 -39.02 5.26
N PHE A 320 -18.86 -37.99 5.22
CA PHE A 320 -19.60 -37.52 4.05
C PHE A 320 -18.67 -37.13 2.87
N ARG A 321 -17.71 -36.23 3.08
CA ARG A 321 -16.78 -35.78 2.02
C ARG A 321 -15.91 -36.92 1.50
N ARG A 322 -15.50 -37.81 2.41
CA ARG A 322 -14.70 -38.99 2.06
C ARG A 322 -15.49 -39.96 1.20
N GLN A 323 -16.75 -40.21 1.55
CA GLN A 323 -17.65 -41.07 0.77
C GLN A 323 -17.96 -40.44 -0.59
N ALA A 324 -18.18 -39.12 -0.66
CA ALA A 324 -18.40 -38.40 -1.90
C ALA A 324 -17.20 -38.55 -2.85
N LEU A 325 -15.98 -38.28 -2.37
CA LEU A 325 -14.77 -38.43 -3.20
C LEU A 325 -14.52 -39.87 -3.62
N ARG A 326 -14.84 -40.86 -2.79
CA ARG A 326 -14.75 -42.27 -3.19
C ARG A 326 -15.69 -42.62 -4.35
N ALA A 327 -16.93 -42.08 -4.31
CA ALA A 327 -17.88 -42.28 -5.44
C ALA A 327 -17.35 -41.65 -6.73
N VAL A 328 -16.78 -40.43 -6.65
CA VAL A 328 -16.12 -39.75 -7.78
C VAL A 328 -14.94 -40.57 -8.28
N GLY A 329 -14.03 -41.01 -7.38
CA GLY A 329 -12.90 -41.84 -7.73
C GLY A 329 -13.30 -43.17 -8.41
N LYS A 330 -14.36 -43.82 -7.92
CA LYS A 330 -14.89 -45.06 -8.53
C LYS A 330 -15.42 -44.81 -9.94
N LYS A 331 -16.16 -43.72 -10.16
CA LYS A 331 -16.73 -43.40 -11.47
C LYS A 331 -15.67 -43.05 -12.50
N PHE A 332 -14.67 -42.25 -12.14
CA PHE A 332 -13.66 -41.72 -13.05
C PHE A 332 -12.33 -42.53 -13.08
N GLY A 333 -12.20 -43.56 -12.24
CA GLY A 333 -11.07 -44.47 -12.24
C GLY A 333 -9.79 -43.90 -11.64
N PHE A 334 -9.86 -43.29 -10.45
CA PHE A 334 -8.69 -42.86 -9.67
C PHE A 334 -8.84 -43.24 -8.18
N ASP A 335 -7.70 -43.50 -7.54
CA ASP A 335 -7.64 -43.84 -6.13
C ASP A 335 -7.27 -42.63 -5.29
N LEU A 336 -7.97 -42.44 -4.16
CA LEU A 336 -7.74 -41.39 -3.19
C LEU A 336 -6.43 -41.53 -2.40
N MET A 337 -5.79 -42.70 -2.41
CA MET A 337 -4.47 -42.94 -1.82
C MET A 337 -3.32 -42.52 -2.75
N THR A 338 -3.61 -42.22 -4.01
CA THR A 338 -2.60 -41.73 -4.95
C THR A 338 -2.12 -40.34 -4.54
N PRO A 339 -0.79 -40.08 -4.44
CA PRO A 339 -0.24 -38.75 -4.23
C PRO A 339 -0.79 -37.74 -5.25
N PHE A 340 -1.10 -36.52 -4.78
CA PHE A 340 -1.84 -35.56 -5.59
C PHE A 340 -1.10 -35.17 -6.87
N ASP A 341 0.24 -35.15 -6.85
CA ASP A 341 1.13 -34.90 -8.01
C ASP A 341 1.11 -36.02 -9.05
N LYS A 342 0.73 -37.24 -8.66
CA LYS A 342 0.65 -38.42 -9.53
C LYS A 342 -0.76 -38.65 -10.11
N ILE A 343 -1.76 -37.87 -9.70
CA ILE A 343 -3.11 -37.94 -10.25
C ILE A 343 -3.11 -37.29 -11.65
N LYS A 344 -3.76 -37.98 -12.62
CA LYS A 344 -3.84 -37.51 -14.01
C LYS A 344 -4.52 -36.12 -14.09
N PRO A 345 -4.06 -35.16 -14.94
CA PRO A 345 -4.61 -33.81 -15.02
C PRO A 345 -6.14 -33.74 -15.21
N LYS A 346 -6.72 -34.64 -15.98
CA LYS A 346 -8.18 -34.76 -16.17
C LYS A 346 -8.92 -35.03 -14.87
N HIS A 347 -8.36 -35.86 -13.99
CA HIS A 347 -8.95 -36.21 -12.71
C HIS A 347 -8.76 -35.07 -11.69
N LEU A 348 -7.61 -34.37 -11.72
CA LEU A 348 -7.36 -33.16 -10.93
C LEU A 348 -8.41 -32.08 -11.22
N LYS A 349 -8.73 -31.88 -12.51
CA LYS A 349 -9.78 -30.94 -12.92
C LYS A 349 -11.13 -31.28 -12.30
N ILE A 350 -11.51 -32.57 -12.30
CA ILE A 350 -12.77 -33.05 -11.70
C ILE A 350 -12.74 -32.84 -10.17
N ILE A 351 -11.65 -33.19 -9.51
CA ILE A 351 -11.52 -33.03 -8.05
C ILE A 351 -11.64 -31.55 -7.65
N LEU A 352 -10.95 -30.67 -8.36
CA LEU A 352 -10.88 -29.24 -8.01
C LEU A 352 -12.11 -28.45 -8.45
N HIS A 353 -12.58 -28.65 -9.68
CA HIS A 353 -13.62 -27.82 -10.30
C HIS A 353 -14.97 -28.53 -10.46
N GLY A 354 -15.01 -29.85 -10.23
CA GLY A 354 -16.27 -30.61 -10.35
C GLY A 354 -16.53 -31.17 -11.75
N THR A 355 -17.71 -31.73 -11.92
CA THR A 355 -18.23 -32.31 -13.18
C THR A 355 -19.76 -32.19 -13.21
N ASP A 356 -20.29 -32.02 -14.42
CA ASP A 356 -21.75 -32.05 -14.67
C ASP A 356 -22.30 -33.47 -14.80
N ASP A 357 -21.46 -34.50 -14.81
CA ASP A 357 -21.85 -35.87 -14.87
C ASP A 357 -22.56 -36.29 -13.59
N LEU A 358 -23.72 -36.94 -13.71
CA LEU A 358 -24.46 -37.50 -12.59
C LEU A 358 -23.72 -38.65 -11.91
N ILE A 359 -23.48 -38.57 -10.64
CA ILE A 359 -22.76 -39.55 -9.82
C ILE A 359 -23.69 -40.09 -8.74
N ASP A 360 -23.67 -41.40 -8.56
CA ASP A 360 -24.42 -42.06 -7.50
C ASP A 360 -23.64 -42.03 -6.19
N PHE A 361 -24.08 -41.21 -5.27
CA PHE A 361 -23.50 -41.09 -3.94
C PHE A 361 -24.22 -41.99 -2.96
N THR A 362 -23.48 -42.82 -2.28
CA THR A 362 -24.01 -43.67 -1.17
C THR A 362 -23.37 -43.23 0.12
N TYR A 363 -24.16 -42.68 1.03
CA TYR A 363 -23.74 -42.25 2.34
C TYR A 363 -24.16 -43.26 3.40
N ARG A 364 -23.21 -43.67 4.24
CA ARG A 364 -23.48 -44.56 5.39
C ARG A 364 -23.14 -43.82 6.67
N SER A 365 -24.00 -43.96 7.68
CA SER A 365 -23.76 -43.44 9.02
C SER A 365 -22.53 -44.11 9.66
N LYS A 366 -21.93 -43.47 10.67
CA LYS A 366 -20.79 -44.06 11.40
C LYS A 366 -21.17 -45.37 12.13
N SER A 367 -22.45 -45.50 12.57
CA SER A 367 -22.98 -46.70 13.22
C SER A 367 -23.33 -47.79 12.22
N GLY A 368 -23.40 -47.51 10.92
CA GLY A 368 -23.80 -48.46 9.89
C GLY A 368 -25.30 -48.67 9.73
N ASP A 369 -26.12 -48.09 10.62
CA ASP A 369 -27.55 -48.39 10.73
C ASP A 369 -28.42 -47.67 9.71
N SER A 370 -27.92 -46.62 9.06
CA SER A 370 -28.63 -45.87 8.00
C SER A 370 -27.75 -45.65 6.79
N SER A 371 -28.32 -45.85 5.60
CA SER A 371 -27.72 -45.49 4.32
C SER A 371 -28.67 -44.62 3.51
N TRP A 372 -28.14 -43.61 2.85
CA TRP A 372 -28.85 -42.72 1.97
C TRP A 372 -28.16 -42.69 0.61
N GLN A 373 -28.94 -42.76 -0.45
CA GLN A 373 -28.46 -42.71 -1.83
C GLN A 373 -29.00 -41.47 -2.51
N SER A 374 -28.18 -40.83 -3.28
CA SER A 374 -28.52 -39.62 -4.05
C SER A 374 -27.71 -39.61 -5.34
N THR A 375 -28.35 -39.31 -6.45
CA THR A 375 -27.70 -39.09 -7.75
C THR A 375 -27.60 -37.58 -7.99
N ASN A 376 -26.42 -37.04 -7.95
CA ASN A 376 -26.15 -35.62 -8.12
C ASN A 376 -24.84 -35.39 -8.88
N THR A 377 -24.59 -34.14 -9.29
CA THR A 377 -23.28 -33.70 -9.80
C THR A 377 -22.29 -33.46 -8.66
N PHE A 378 -21.01 -33.53 -8.94
CA PHE A 378 -19.97 -33.18 -7.99
C PHE A 378 -19.46 -31.74 -8.25
N GLU A 379 -19.70 -30.83 -7.33
CA GLU A 379 -19.36 -29.39 -7.47
C GLU A 379 -17.86 -29.07 -7.49
N GLY A 380 -17.02 -30.00 -7.04
CA GLY A 380 -15.57 -29.78 -6.89
C GLY A 380 -15.21 -29.09 -5.59
N VAL A 381 -13.88 -29.18 -5.24
CA VAL A 381 -13.36 -28.64 -3.98
C VAL A 381 -13.42 -27.12 -3.95
N LEU A 382 -12.95 -26.45 -5.02
CA LEU A 382 -12.86 -24.98 -5.07
C LEU A 382 -14.27 -24.34 -5.06
N SER A 383 -15.21 -24.90 -5.83
CA SER A 383 -16.60 -24.44 -5.86
C SER A 383 -17.28 -24.61 -4.52
N ASN A 384 -17.06 -25.76 -3.85
CA ASN A 384 -17.57 -26.01 -2.50
C ASN A 384 -17.04 -25.01 -1.47
N LEU A 385 -15.73 -24.70 -1.53
CA LEU A 385 -15.12 -23.68 -0.67
C LEU A 385 -15.69 -22.30 -0.96
N GLN A 386 -15.88 -21.95 -2.24
CA GLN A 386 -16.46 -20.67 -2.65
C GLN A 386 -17.88 -20.51 -2.14
N ARG A 387 -18.72 -21.53 -2.30
CA ARG A 387 -20.09 -21.55 -1.76
C ARG A 387 -20.07 -21.43 -0.23
N THR A 388 -19.21 -22.21 0.44
CA THR A 388 -19.08 -22.17 1.90
C THR A 388 -18.65 -20.78 2.41
N PHE A 389 -17.76 -20.09 1.69
CA PHE A 389 -17.32 -18.74 2.01
C PHE A 389 -18.46 -17.72 1.91
N MET A 390 -19.31 -17.86 0.88
CA MET A 390 -20.45 -16.98 0.65
C MET A 390 -21.58 -17.20 1.65
N GLU A 391 -21.84 -18.46 2.03
CA GLU A 391 -22.98 -18.86 2.86
C GLU A 391 -22.69 -18.83 4.37
N THR A 392 -21.41 -18.73 4.80
CA THR A 392 -21.09 -18.79 6.23
C THR A 392 -21.36 -17.45 6.94
N ASP A 393 -22.08 -17.51 8.06
CA ASP A 393 -22.28 -16.37 8.97
C ASP A 393 -21.14 -16.21 9.99
N SER A 394 -20.27 -17.21 10.13
CA SER A 394 -19.15 -17.20 11.06
C SER A 394 -17.99 -16.39 10.49
N GLU A 395 -17.67 -15.26 11.12
CA GLU A 395 -16.54 -14.39 10.75
C GLU A 395 -15.21 -15.12 10.91
N SER A 396 -15.03 -15.89 11.99
CA SER A 396 -13.81 -16.69 12.21
C SER A 396 -13.60 -17.73 11.10
N LYS A 397 -14.69 -18.37 10.62
CA LYS A 397 -14.62 -19.33 9.52
C LYS A 397 -14.33 -18.63 8.18
N ARG A 398 -14.90 -17.44 7.97
CA ARG A 398 -14.62 -16.62 6.78
C ARG A 398 -13.16 -16.18 6.74
N GLU A 399 -12.61 -15.70 7.87
CA GLU A 399 -11.19 -15.34 7.97
C GLU A 399 -10.27 -16.55 7.76
N TRP A 400 -10.64 -17.70 8.31
CA TRP A 400 -9.88 -18.92 8.07
C TRP A 400 -9.91 -19.37 6.61
N LEU A 401 -11.04 -19.23 5.90
CA LEU A 401 -11.13 -19.56 4.48
C LEU A 401 -10.32 -18.60 3.59
N LYS A 402 -10.20 -17.32 3.97
CA LYS A 402 -9.40 -16.34 3.21
C LYS A 402 -7.94 -16.74 3.03
N GLN A 403 -7.34 -17.52 3.95
CA GLN A 403 -5.95 -18.01 3.80
C GLN A 403 -5.76 -18.89 2.56
N PHE A 404 -6.82 -19.48 2.02
CA PHE A 404 -6.78 -20.32 0.83
C PHE A 404 -7.21 -19.59 -0.44
N MET A 405 -7.40 -18.27 -0.35
CA MET A 405 -7.80 -17.40 -1.46
C MET A 405 -6.63 -16.54 -1.92
N ARG A 406 -6.69 -16.17 -3.17
CA ARG A 406 -5.73 -15.27 -3.81
C ARG A 406 -6.44 -14.23 -4.65
N ASP A 407 -5.85 -13.05 -4.73
CA ASP A 407 -6.31 -12.02 -5.65
C ASP A 407 -5.90 -12.40 -7.08
N THR A 408 -6.89 -12.65 -7.94
CA THR A 408 -6.70 -12.91 -9.38
C THR A 408 -7.22 -11.73 -10.18
N PRO A 409 -6.57 -11.37 -11.31
CA PRO A 409 -7.09 -10.33 -12.19
C PRO A 409 -8.52 -10.63 -12.63
N CYS A 410 -9.41 -9.66 -12.56
CA CYS A 410 -10.81 -9.83 -12.97
C CYS A 410 -10.90 -10.16 -14.47
N ASN A 411 -11.53 -11.28 -14.82
CA ASN A 411 -11.65 -11.78 -16.20
C ASN A 411 -12.41 -10.85 -17.14
N THR A 412 -13.32 -10.00 -16.61
CA THR A 412 -14.13 -9.08 -17.40
C THR A 412 -13.37 -7.81 -17.78
N CYS A 413 -12.59 -7.25 -16.88
CA CYS A 413 -11.85 -6.01 -17.12
C CYS A 413 -10.32 -6.22 -17.21
N ASN A 414 -9.83 -7.45 -17.11
CA ASN A 414 -8.41 -7.80 -17.14
C ASN A 414 -7.57 -6.92 -16.20
N GLY A 415 -8.05 -6.69 -14.97
CA GLY A 415 -7.39 -5.84 -13.99
C GLY A 415 -7.62 -4.33 -14.14
N LYS A 416 -8.24 -3.87 -15.23
CA LYS A 416 -8.40 -2.44 -15.56
C LYS A 416 -9.52 -1.71 -14.82
N LYS A 417 -10.22 -2.34 -13.87
CA LYS A 417 -11.18 -1.76 -12.92
C LYS A 417 -12.45 -1.15 -13.52
N LEU A 418 -12.44 -0.69 -14.75
CA LEU A 418 -13.55 -0.02 -15.44
C LEU A 418 -14.37 -0.98 -16.31
N LYS A 419 -15.58 -0.57 -16.65
CA LYS A 419 -16.45 -1.28 -17.61
C LYS A 419 -15.88 -1.20 -19.04
N PRO A 420 -16.20 -2.18 -19.91
CA PRO A 420 -15.64 -2.24 -21.26
C PRO A 420 -15.89 -0.97 -22.11
N GLU A 421 -17.04 -0.33 -21.97
CA GLU A 421 -17.41 0.88 -22.70
C GLU A 421 -16.49 2.06 -22.33
N SER A 422 -16.16 2.20 -21.06
CA SER A 422 -15.22 3.24 -20.58
C SER A 422 -13.78 2.94 -20.99
N LEU A 423 -13.38 1.66 -21.01
CA LEU A 423 -12.06 1.24 -21.49
C LEU A 423 -11.87 1.42 -22.99
N ALA A 424 -12.99 1.41 -23.75
CA ALA A 424 -12.97 1.61 -25.19
C ALA A 424 -12.80 3.08 -25.62
N VAL A 425 -12.79 4.04 -24.68
CA VAL A 425 -12.53 5.46 -24.97
C VAL A 425 -11.03 5.71 -24.99
N LYS A 426 -10.53 6.34 -26.05
CA LYS A 426 -9.09 6.55 -26.25
C LYS A 426 -8.73 7.99 -26.57
N ILE A 427 -7.54 8.39 -26.16
CA ILE A 427 -6.84 9.60 -26.60
C ILE A 427 -5.50 9.12 -27.16
N ASN A 428 -5.15 9.51 -28.42
CA ASN A 428 -3.95 9.02 -29.11
C ASN A 428 -3.77 7.49 -28.98
N GLU A 429 -4.81 6.72 -29.31
CA GLU A 429 -4.86 5.25 -29.29
C GLU A 429 -4.70 4.60 -27.88
N LYS A 430 -4.60 5.38 -26.80
CA LYS A 430 -4.46 4.87 -25.44
C LYS A 430 -5.74 5.09 -24.63
N GLY A 431 -6.22 4.06 -23.95
CA GLY A 431 -7.29 4.17 -22.97
C GLY A 431 -6.79 4.77 -21.64
N ILE A 432 -7.71 5.25 -20.79
CA ILE A 432 -7.35 5.89 -19.51
C ILE A 432 -6.52 4.97 -18.61
N MET A 433 -6.85 3.67 -18.55
CA MET A 433 -6.11 2.73 -17.72
C MET A 433 -4.77 2.33 -18.36
N ASP A 434 -4.67 2.34 -19.71
CA ASP A 434 -3.39 2.11 -20.39
C ASP A 434 -2.38 3.21 -20.03
N VAL A 435 -2.86 4.48 -19.92
CA VAL A 435 -2.02 5.59 -19.47
C VAL A 435 -1.69 5.47 -17.97
N CYS A 436 -2.65 5.02 -17.13
CA CYS A 436 -2.40 4.81 -15.71
C CYS A 436 -1.39 3.68 -15.41
N ASP A 437 -1.25 2.73 -16.31
CA ASP A 437 -0.30 1.61 -16.20
C ASP A 437 1.11 1.98 -16.68
N MET A 438 1.29 3.13 -17.32
CA MET A 438 2.60 3.67 -17.67
C MET A 438 3.31 4.17 -16.39
N SER A 439 4.64 4.16 -16.39
CA SER A 439 5.44 4.87 -15.41
C SER A 439 5.21 6.39 -15.51
N ILE A 440 5.42 7.09 -14.41
CA ILE A 440 5.13 8.54 -14.31
C ILE A 440 5.88 9.35 -15.37
N ASP A 441 7.14 8.99 -15.67
CA ASP A 441 7.92 9.61 -16.74
C ASP A 441 7.28 9.39 -18.12
N HIS A 442 6.96 8.13 -18.47
CA HIS A 442 6.28 7.84 -19.74
C HIS A 442 4.89 8.49 -19.82
N CYS A 443 4.19 8.58 -18.67
CA CYS A 443 2.91 9.28 -18.59
C CYS A 443 3.08 10.79 -18.86
N TYR A 444 4.13 11.42 -18.32
CA TYR A 444 4.49 12.81 -18.58
C TYR A 444 4.81 13.05 -20.06
N ASP A 445 5.62 12.17 -20.66
CA ASP A 445 5.98 12.24 -22.07
C ASP A 445 4.75 12.08 -22.98
N PHE A 446 3.85 11.15 -22.64
CA PHE A 446 2.58 10.96 -23.33
C PHE A 446 1.75 12.26 -23.36
N PHE A 447 1.52 12.88 -22.19
CA PHE A 447 0.73 14.12 -22.13
C PHE A 447 1.45 15.33 -22.74
N SER A 448 2.78 15.32 -22.78
CA SER A 448 3.58 16.40 -23.38
C SER A 448 3.61 16.31 -24.92
N SER A 449 3.51 15.09 -25.48
CA SER A 449 3.59 14.83 -26.91
C SER A 449 2.23 14.66 -27.61
N LEU A 450 1.11 14.94 -26.92
CA LEU A 450 -0.23 14.78 -27.47
C LEU A 450 -0.43 15.65 -28.72
N LYS A 451 -0.85 15.01 -29.81
CA LYS A 451 -1.27 15.68 -31.04
C LYS A 451 -2.76 15.95 -30.95
N LEU A 452 -3.14 17.20 -30.74
CA LEU A 452 -4.53 17.66 -30.59
C LEU A 452 -4.86 18.66 -31.67
N THR A 453 -6.12 18.68 -32.10
CA THR A 453 -6.66 19.76 -32.96
C THR A 453 -6.75 21.05 -32.14
N GLU A 454 -6.87 22.21 -32.81
CA GLU A 454 -6.99 23.52 -32.16
C GLU A 454 -8.13 23.58 -31.13
N ASN A 455 -9.28 23.02 -31.47
CA ASN A 455 -10.42 22.95 -30.55
C ASN A 455 -10.15 22.03 -29.34
N GLU A 456 -9.56 20.86 -29.55
CA GLU A 456 -9.19 19.95 -28.47
C GLU A 456 -8.12 20.58 -27.58
N GLN A 457 -7.15 21.28 -28.13
CA GLN A 457 -6.12 21.98 -27.39
C GLN A 457 -6.71 23.10 -26.52
N TYR A 458 -7.68 23.86 -27.04
CA TYR A 458 -8.38 24.88 -26.27
C TYR A 458 -9.16 24.29 -25.09
N ILE A 459 -9.90 23.19 -25.32
CA ILE A 459 -10.67 22.48 -24.27
C ILE A 459 -9.77 21.88 -23.22
N ALA A 460 -8.63 21.27 -23.60
CA ALA A 460 -7.77 20.50 -22.73
C ALA A 460 -6.68 21.31 -22.03
N ARG A 461 -6.44 22.56 -22.41
CA ARG A 461 -5.30 23.39 -21.99
C ARG A 461 -5.06 23.38 -20.48
N ASP A 462 -6.06 23.76 -19.72
CA ASP A 462 -5.91 23.93 -18.26
C ASP A 462 -5.81 22.56 -17.55
N VAL A 463 -6.55 21.57 -18.04
CA VAL A 463 -6.49 20.19 -17.52
C VAL A 463 -5.12 19.56 -17.78
N LEU A 464 -4.57 19.72 -18.97
CA LEU A 464 -3.25 19.21 -19.33
C LEU A 464 -2.14 19.90 -18.54
N LYS A 465 -2.28 21.21 -18.26
CA LYS A 465 -1.36 21.94 -17.41
C LYS A 465 -1.30 21.30 -16.00
N GLU A 466 -2.45 21.09 -15.38
CA GLU A 466 -2.57 20.49 -14.05
C GLU A 466 -1.99 19.07 -14.00
N ILE A 467 -2.28 18.25 -15.01
CA ILE A 467 -1.73 16.88 -15.11
C ILE A 467 -0.19 16.92 -15.20
N ARG A 468 0.36 17.75 -16.09
CA ARG A 468 1.82 17.84 -16.32
C ARG A 468 2.54 18.35 -15.08
N GLU A 469 2.04 19.39 -14.43
CA GLU A 469 2.65 19.95 -13.22
C GLU A 469 2.70 18.91 -12.09
N ARG A 470 1.61 18.17 -11.86
CA ARG A 470 1.57 17.11 -10.84
C ARG A 470 2.50 15.94 -11.15
N LEU A 471 2.57 15.52 -12.42
CA LEU A 471 3.52 14.47 -12.84
C LEU A 471 4.96 14.95 -12.67
N GLU A 472 5.28 16.20 -13.01
CA GLU A 472 6.59 16.80 -12.81
C GLU A 472 6.98 16.83 -11.32
N PHE A 473 6.04 17.15 -10.43
CA PHE A 473 6.32 17.11 -8.99
C PHE A 473 6.65 15.69 -8.50
N LEU A 474 5.93 14.67 -8.99
CA LEU A 474 6.24 13.27 -8.67
C LEU A 474 7.63 12.86 -9.20
N MET A 475 8.01 13.31 -10.37
CA MET A 475 9.36 13.08 -10.92
C MET A 475 10.43 13.78 -10.10
N ASN A 476 10.17 15.01 -9.66
CA ASN A 476 11.10 15.80 -8.85
C ASN A 476 11.35 15.22 -7.44
N VAL A 477 10.41 14.42 -6.91
CA VAL A 477 10.64 13.69 -5.65
C VAL A 477 11.16 12.26 -5.86
N GLY A 478 11.59 11.91 -7.09
CA GLY A 478 12.21 10.62 -7.40
C GLY A 478 11.24 9.44 -7.52
N LEU A 479 9.98 9.69 -7.91
CA LEU A 479 8.93 8.66 -8.06
C LEU A 479 8.61 8.35 -9.52
N ASN A 480 9.50 8.68 -10.45
CA ASN A 480 9.32 8.51 -11.90
C ASN A 480 9.00 7.07 -12.31
N TYR A 481 9.47 6.07 -11.58
CA TYR A 481 9.27 4.65 -11.85
C TYR A 481 7.90 4.10 -11.42
N LEU A 482 7.12 4.82 -10.60
CA LEU A 482 5.79 4.38 -10.17
C LEU A 482 4.78 4.51 -11.31
N THR A 483 3.71 3.70 -11.23
CA THR A 483 2.55 3.84 -12.11
C THR A 483 1.39 4.51 -11.37
N LEU A 484 0.54 5.25 -12.09
CA LEU A 484 -0.64 5.89 -11.48
C LEU A 484 -1.67 4.88 -10.97
N ASN A 485 -1.69 3.67 -11.55
CA ASN A 485 -2.59 2.57 -11.15
C ASN A 485 -2.09 1.80 -9.91
N ARG A 486 -0.85 2.02 -9.46
CA ARG A 486 -0.29 1.32 -8.29
C ARG A 486 -1.11 1.61 -7.05
N LEU A 487 -1.48 0.56 -6.32
CA LEU A 487 -2.27 0.66 -5.09
C LEU A 487 -1.47 1.33 -3.97
N SER A 488 -2.11 2.25 -3.26
CA SER A 488 -1.47 2.96 -2.13
C SER A 488 -1.02 2.01 -1.01
N SER A 489 -1.70 0.88 -0.83
CA SER A 489 -1.34 -0.15 0.16
C SER A 489 -0.05 -0.92 -0.16
N THR A 490 0.44 -0.85 -1.39
CA THR A 490 1.68 -1.52 -1.85
C THR A 490 2.90 -0.59 -1.84
N LEU A 491 2.71 0.66 -1.47
CA LEU A 491 3.78 1.65 -1.40
C LEU A 491 4.60 1.47 -0.12
N SER A 492 5.89 1.69 -0.20
CA SER A 492 6.75 1.85 0.97
C SER A 492 6.39 3.13 1.74
N GLY A 493 6.80 3.22 3.02
CA GLY A 493 6.59 4.43 3.83
C GLY A 493 7.16 5.68 3.18
N GLY A 494 8.38 5.60 2.64
CA GLY A 494 9.04 6.71 1.95
C GLY A 494 8.36 7.08 0.63
N GLU A 495 7.89 6.12 -0.18
CA GLU A 495 7.11 6.40 -1.40
C GLU A 495 5.82 7.15 -1.08
N SER A 496 5.08 6.69 -0.07
CA SER A 496 3.84 7.33 0.37
C SER A 496 4.06 8.76 0.88
N GLN A 497 5.12 8.97 1.64
CA GLN A 497 5.52 10.29 2.14
C GLN A 497 5.86 11.24 0.99
N ARG A 498 6.65 10.79 0.00
CA ARG A 498 7.00 11.60 -1.17
C ARG A 498 5.80 11.94 -2.06
N ILE A 499 4.84 11.03 -2.20
CA ILE A 499 3.56 11.32 -2.89
C ILE A 499 2.84 12.46 -2.18
N ARG A 500 2.73 12.43 -0.85
CA ARG A 500 2.11 13.52 -0.08
C ARG A 500 2.88 14.83 -0.24
N LEU A 501 4.21 14.77 -0.21
CA LEU A 501 5.06 15.95 -0.45
C LEU A 501 4.80 16.55 -1.84
N ALA A 502 4.78 15.73 -2.88
CA ALA A 502 4.48 16.17 -4.25
C ALA A 502 3.09 16.81 -4.37
N THR A 503 2.08 16.24 -3.71
CA THR A 503 0.71 16.80 -3.69
C THR A 503 0.66 18.16 -3.00
N GLN A 504 1.40 18.32 -1.89
CA GLN A 504 1.44 19.60 -1.17
C GLN A 504 2.16 20.70 -1.96
N ILE A 505 3.22 20.35 -2.69
CA ILE A 505 3.90 21.32 -3.59
C ILE A 505 2.96 21.78 -4.70
N GLY A 506 2.17 20.85 -5.25
CA GLY A 506 1.18 21.15 -6.29
C GLY A 506 0.09 22.12 -5.83
N SER A 507 -0.17 22.25 -4.53
CA SER A 507 -1.14 23.22 -3.98
C SER A 507 -0.67 24.67 -4.04
N ASN A 508 0.63 24.93 -4.29
CA ASN A 508 1.26 26.25 -4.32
C ASN A 508 0.94 27.15 -3.09
N LEU A 509 0.74 26.56 -1.92
CA LEU A 509 0.45 27.28 -0.68
C LEU A 509 1.66 28.12 -0.27
N THR A 510 1.39 29.31 0.26
CA THR A 510 2.38 30.26 0.75
C THR A 510 2.12 30.63 2.21
N GLY A 511 3.18 30.98 2.96
CA GLY A 511 3.05 31.36 4.36
C GLY A 511 2.74 30.18 5.31
N VAL A 512 2.96 28.96 4.88
CA VAL A 512 2.69 27.71 5.62
C VAL A 512 3.96 27.23 6.32
N LEU A 513 3.79 26.55 7.46
CA LEU A 513 4.83 25.79 8.12
C LEU A 513 4.74 24.31 7.75
N TYR A 514 5.70 23.81 6.99
CA TYR A 514 5.83 22.39 6.69
C TYR A 514 6.75 21.71 7.69
N VAL A 515 6.29 20.57 8.25
CA VAL A 515 7.08 19.74 9.15
C VAL A 515 7.20 18.35 8.54
N LEU A 516 8.43 17.94 8.19
CA LEU A 516 8.73 16.69 7.51
C LEU A 516 9.57 15.76 8.40
N ASP A 517 9.27 14.45 8.34
CA ASP A 517 9.98 13.42 9.08
C ASP A 517 10.82 12.58 8.11
N GLU A 518 12.13 12.74 8.17
CA GLU A 518 13.12 11.96 7.41
C GLU A 518 12.73 11.72 5.93
N PRO A 519 12.52 12.76 5.12
CA PRO A 519 12.02 12.60 3.75
C PRO A 519 13.02 11.91 2.80
N THR A 520 14.28 11.70 3.21
CA THR A 520 15.32 10.99 2.43
C THR A 520 15.24 9.47 2.55
N ILE A 521 14.37 8.93 3.42
CA ILE A 521 14.28 7.47 3.64
C ILE A 521 13.99 6.72 2.33
N GLY A 522 14.76 5.64 2.10
CA GLY A 522 14.64 4.78 0.92
C GLY A 522 15.07 5.46 -0.38
N LEU A 523 15.73 6.62 -0.30
CA LEU A 523 16.31 7.29 -1.46
C LEU A 523 17.77 6.90 -1.65
N HIS A 524 18.13 6.67 -2.91
CA HIS A 524 19.54 6.66 -3.30
C HIS A 524 20.10 8.10 -3.27
N GLN A 525 21.38 8.25 -2.97
CA GLN A 525 22.04 9.57 -2.89
C GLN A 525 21.84 10.45 -4.15
N ARG A 526 21.67 9.84 -5.33
CA ARG A 526 21.34 10.55 -6.57
C ARG A 526 19.99 11.30 -6.46
N ASP A 527 19.03 10.68 -5.79
CA ASP A 527 17.66 11.21 -5.73
C ASP A 527 17.52 12.25 -4.61
N ASN A 528 18.43 12.25 -3.59
CA ASN A 528 18.48 13.28 -2.54
C ASN A 528 18.64 14.69 -3.11
N THR A 529 19.46 14.86 -4.13
CA THR A 529 19.65 16.16 -4.79
C THR A 529 18.36 16.71 -5.39
N ARG A 530 17.48 15.85 -5.94
CA ARG A 530 16.17 16.24 -6.48
C ARG A 530 15.22 16.66 -5.36
N LEU A 531 15.20 15.89 -4.27
CA LEU A 531 14.41 16.20 -3.08
C LEU A 531 14.81 17.54 -2.47
N ILE A 532 16.11 17.80 -2.31
CA ILE A 532 16.64 19.08 -1.80
C ILE A 532 16.19 20.26 -2.66
N LYS A 533 16.23 20.14 -3.99
CA LYS A 533 15.70 21.17 -4.91
C LYS A 533 14.21 21.42 -4.66
N THR A 534 13.46 20.36 -4.40
CA THR A 534 12.04 20.42 -4.11
C THR A 534 11.74 21.13 -2.78
N LEU A 535 12.49 20.81 -1.72
CA LEU A 535 12.39 21.50 -0.41
C LEU A 535 12.75 22.99 -0.54
N ASN A 536 13.78 23.29 -1.31
CA ASN A 536 14.17 24.68 -1.60
C ASN A 536 13.09 25.43 -2.40
N LYS A 537 12.39 24.76 -3.33
CA LYS A 537 11.26 25.35 -4.05
C LYS A 537 10.13 25.70 -3.09
N LEU A 538 9.76 24.79 -2.16
CA LEU A 538 8.78 25.07 -1.11
C LEU A 538 9.15 26.27 -0.25
N ARG A 539 10.40 26.33 0.21
CA ARG A 539 10.92 27.47 0.97
C ARG A 539 10.81 28.78 0.19
N ASN A 540 11.23 28.75 -1.09
CA ASN A 540 11.25 29.94 -1.96
C ASN A 540 9.84 30.49 -2.28
N LEU A 541 8.79 29.69 -2.12
CA LEU A 541 7.39 30.15 -2.15
C LEU A 541 7.00 30.96 -0.90
N GLY A 542 7.91 31.22 0.03
CA GLY A 542 7.63 31.96 1.27
C GLY A 542 7.14 31.07 2.41
N ASN A 543 7.48 29.80 2.41
CA ASN A 543 7.14 28.84 3.46
C ASN A 543 8.31 28.59 4.41
N THR A 544 8.00 28.25 5.65
CA THR A 544 8.97 27.71 6.59
C THR A 544 8.97 26.20 6.50
N VAL A 545 10.12 25.57 6.27
CA VAL A 545 10.23 24.12 6.12
C VAL A 545 11.12 23.59 7.23
N ILE A 546 10.52 22.84 8.17
CA ILE A 546 11.24 22.15 9.25
C ILE A 546 11.36 20.67 8.86
N VAL A 547 12.58 20.16 8.89
CA VAL A 547 12.88 18.77 8.52
C VAL A 547 13.61 18.11 9.67
N VAL A 548 13.08 16.99 10.18
CA VAL A 548 13.85 16.09 11.04
C VAL A 548 14.68 15.21 10.13
N GLU A 549 16.00 15.28 10.21
CA GLU A 549 16.88 14.59 9.25
C GLU A 549 18.23 14.17 9.81
N HIS A 550 18.79 13.15 9.16
CA HIS A 550 20.10 12.58 9.45
C HIS A 550 21.01 12.52 8.21
N ASP A 551 20.48 12.81 7.01
CA ASP A 551 21.25 12.78 5.77
C ASP A 551 22.20 13.98 5.68
N GLU A 552 23.49 13.69 5.42
CA GLU A 552 24.56 14.71 5.34
C GLU A 552 24.27 15.77 4.25
N GLU A 553 23.72 15.36 3.08
CA GLU A 553 23.48 16.28 1.96
C GLU A 553 22.37 17.26 2.29
N VAL A 554 21.28 16.80 2.93
CA VAL A 554 20.19 17.67 3.38
C VAL A 554 20.66 18.63 4.46
N ILE A 555 21.39 18.13 5.46
CA ILE A 555 21.98 18.96 6.52
C ILE A 555 22.86 20.07 5.93
N ARG A 556 23.78 19.73 5.03
CA ARG A 556 24.68 20.72 4.41
C ARG A 556 23.97 21.76 3.55
N ASN A 557 22.80 21.47 3.04
CA ASN A 557 21.99 22.39 2.23
C ASN A 557 20.92 23.14 3.05
N SER A 558 20.88 22.99 4.39
CA SER A 558 19.97 23.72 5.25
C SER A 558 20.41 25.18 5.47
N ASP A 559 19.43 26.07 5.68
CA ASP A 559 19.70 27.46 6.05
C ASP A 559 19.98 27.58 7.55
N TRP A 560 19.38 26.74 8.37
CA TRP A 560 19.45 26.74 9.83
C TRP A 560 19.41 25.35 10.39
N MET A 561 20.12 25.11 11.48
CA MET A 561 20.16 23.82 12.17
C MET A 561 19.83 23.98 13.65
N ILE A 562 19.17 22.98 14.18
CA ILE A 562 18.97 22.75 15.60
C ILE A 562 19.43 21.33 15.90
N ASP A 563 20.47 21.20 16.73
CA ASP A 563 21.00 19.88 17.12
C ASP A 563 20.60 19.59 18.57
N LEU A 564 19.87 18.47 18.77
CA LEU A 564 19.34 18.06 20.06
C LEU A 564 20.17 16.92 20.66
N GLY A 565 20.46 17.05 21.96
CA GLY A 565 21.30 16.08 22.67
C GLY A 565 21.43 16.43 24.14
N PRO A 566 22.65 16.17 24.72
CA PRO A 566 23.82 15.47 24.13
C PRO A 566 23.64 13.96 24.01
N GLY A 567 22.65 13.36 24.66
CA GLY A 567 22.35 11.93 24.65
C GLY A 567 20.93 11.62 24.18
N ALA A 568 20.43 10.42 24.53
CA ALA A 568 19.11 9.93 24.24
C ALA A 568 18.26 9.80 25.53
N GLY A 569 16.94 9.84 25.41
CA GLY A 569 15.99 9.70 26.54
C GLY A 569 16.23 10.76 27.62
N VAL A 570 16.44 10.34 28.86
CA VAL A 570 16.67 11.26 30.00
C VAL A 570 17.95 12.09 29.88
N HIS A 571 18.92 11.65 29.08
CA HIS A 571 20.15 12.38 28.79
C HIS A 571 20.07 13.28 27.56
N GLY A 572 18.92 13.25 26.85
CA GLY A 572 18.61 14.12 25.71
C GLY A 572 17.77 15.32 26.13
N GLY A 573 17.10 15.90 25.15
CA GLY A 573 16.10 16.96 25.36
C GLY A 573 16.65 18.36 25.58
N ASN A 574 17.94 18.59 25.34
CA ASN A 574 18.54 19.94 25.33
C ASN A 574 18.93 20.34 23.91
N VAL A 575 18.96 21.66 23.65
CA VAL A 575 19.60 22.21 22.45
C VAL A 575 21.11 22.22 22.69
N VAL A 576 21.83 21.43 21.90
CA VAL A 576 23.30 21.39 21.92
C VAL A 576 23.87 22.49 21.03
N PHE A 577 23.21 22.70 19.89
CA PHE A 577 23.62 23.73 18.94
C PHE A 577 22.41 24.32 18.21
N GLU A 578 22.46 25.64 17.94
CA GLU A 578 21.52 26.36 17.12
C GLU A 578 22.29 27.36 16.23
N GLY A 579 22.10 27.30 14.91
CA GLY A 579 22.81 28.18 13.98
C GLY A 579 22.91 27.66 12.55
N THR A 580 23.85 28.21 11.78
CA THR A 580 24.13 27.78 10.40
C THR A 580 25.04 26.57 10.35
N VAL A 581 25.06 25.87 9.21
CA VAL A 581 25.99 24.73 8.97
C VAL A 581 27.47 25.11 9.16
N ASN A 582 27.87 26.30 8.72
CA ASN A 582 29.23 26.74 8.91
C ASN A 582 29.66 26.96 10.38
N GLN A 583 28.68 27.22 11.26
CA GLN A 583 28.90 27.38 12.68
C GLN A 583 29.01 26.03 13.40
N ILE A 584 28.13 25.04 13.06
CA ILE A 584 28.17 23.71 13.69
C ILE A 584 29.47 22.96 13.39
N LEU A 585 30.10 23.17 12.20
CA LEU A 585 31.37 22.57 11.84
C LEU A 585 32.54 23.06 12.75
N LYS A 586 32.34 24.17 13.47
CA LYS A 586 33.29 24.72 14.44
C LYS A 586 32.96 24.39 15.89
N ASP A 587 31.75 23.87 16.13
CA ASP A 587 31.27 23.51 17.44
C ASP A 587 31.96 22.23 17.95
N LYS A 588 32.33 22.23 19.23
CA LYS A 588 33.05 21.11 19.86
C LYS A 588 32.11 20.18 20.63
N GLN A 589 30.86 20.60 20.89
CA GLN A 589 29.92 19.85 21.71
C GLN A 589 28.96 19.00 20.85
N SER A 590 28.71 19.44 19.61
CA SER A 590 27.83 18.74 18.69
C SER A 590 28.49 17.49 18.12
N VAL A 591 27.89 16.33 18.38
CA VAL A 591 28.27 15.05 17.75
C VAL A 591 28.01 15.10 16.24
N THR A 592 26.89 15.72 15.84
CA THR A 592 26.56 15.96 14.43
C THR A 592 27.63 16.81 13.75
N GLY A 593 28.07 17.89 14.40
CA GLY A 593 29.12 18.77 13.88
C GLY A 593 30.45 18.06 13.73
N ALA A 594 30.84 17.23 14.69
CA ALA A 594 32.05 16.42 14.64
C ALA A 594 32.04 15.46 13.43
N TYR A 595 30.93 14.77 13.19
CA TYR A 595 30.77 13.87 12.05
C TYR A 595 30.84 14.61 10.70
N LEU A 596 30.11 15.73 10.58
CA LEU A 596 30.10 16.54 9.35
C LEU A 596 31.49 17.12 9.00
N LYS A 597 32.34 17.30 10.01
CA LYS A 597 33.73 17.78 9.84
C LYS A 597 34.64 16.66 9.39
N ASP A 598 34.49 15.47 9.96
CA ASP A 598 35.36 14.33 9.72
C ASP A 598 34.54 13.04 9.61
N ASN A 599 34.33 12.57 8.38
CA ASN A 599 33.59 11.35 8.08
C ASN A 599 34.36 10.07 8.48
N SER A 600 35.56 10.17 9.05
CA SER A 600 36.37 9.02 9.52
C SER A 600 35.91 8.46 10.85
N LEU A 601 34.94 9.09 11.52
CA LEU A 601 34.40 8.63 12.80
C LEU A 601 33.71 7.25 12.70
N ILE A 602 33.30 6.81 11.50
CA ILE A 602 32.83 5.45 11.24
C ILE A 602 34.02 4.64 10.73
N ASN A 603 34.57 3.82 11.62
CA ASN A 603 35.75 3.01 11.34
C ASN A 603 35.47 1.95 10.27
N LEU A 604 36.35 1.85 9.30
CA LEU A 604 36.44 0.72 8.37
C LEU A 604 37.12 -0.44 9.10
N GLU A 605 36.43 -1.57 9.22
CA GLU A 605 37.10 -2.82 9.63
C GLU A 605 37.86 -3.39 8.42
N ASP A 606 39.18 -3.34 8.44
CA ASP A 606 40.05 -3.96 7.41
C ASP A 606 40.12 -5.49 7.61
N LYS A 607 38.97 -6.18 7.64
CA LYS A 607 38.96 -7.64 7.76
C LYS A 607 38.56 -8.27 6.42
N ILE A 608 39.49 -9.04 5.86
CA ILE A 608 39.20 -9.89 4.71
C ILE A 608 38.53 -11.17 5.27
N ARG A 609 37.22 -11.33 5.00
CA ARG A 609 36.49 -12.54 5.31
C ARG A 609 36.50 -13.49 4.11
N ASN A 610 36.59 -14.80 4.40
CA ASN A 610 36.53 -15.83 3.35
C ASN A 610 35.10 -16.27 3.11
N ARG A 611 34.74 -16.50 1.85
CA ARG A 611 33.45 -17.07 1.46
C ARG A 611 33.32 -18.48 2.01
N SER A 612 32.18 -18.82 2.58
CA SER A 612 31.84 -20.17 3.05
C SER A 612 31.03 -20.98 2.03
N GLY A 613 30.69 -20.39 0.90
CA GLY A 613 29.85 -20.94 -0.15
C GLY A 613 29.13 -19.84 -0.94
N SER A 614 28.14 -20.21 -1.72
CA SER A 614 27.27 -19.26 -2.40
C SER A 614 25.83 -19.75 -2.51
N LEU A 615 24.91 -18.80 -2.62
CA LEU A 615 23.50 -19.02 -2.92
C LEU A 615 23.21 -18.29 -4.23
N THR A 616 22.66 -18.98 -5.23
CA THR A 616 22.42 -18.38 -6.54
C THR A 616 20.95 -18.43 -6.91
N VAL A 617 20.36 -17.25 -7.14
CA VAL A 617 19.02 -17.10 -7.72
C VAL A 617 19.15 -17.11 -9.23
N LYS A 618 18.48 -18.05 -9.92
CA LYS A 618 18.52 -18.21 -11.39
C LYS A 618 17.29 -17.65 -12.07
N ASN A 619 17.50 -16.88 -13.14
CA ASN A 619 16.46 -16.30 -14.00
C ASN A 619 15.38 -15.56 -13.22
N ALA A 620 15.77 -14.65 -12.32
CA ALA A 620 14.83 -13.80 -11.58
C ALA A 620 14.13 -12.83 -12.54
N SER A 621 12.79 -12.95 -12.67
CA SER A 621 12.00 -12.22 -13.69
C SER A 621 10.70 -11.62 -13.16
N GLU A 622 10.56 -11.52 -11.82
CA GLU A 622 9.39 -10.88 -11.18
C GLU A 622 9.45 -9.36 -11.33
N ASN A 623 8.30 -8.74 -11.53
CA ASN A 623 8.12 -7.28 -11.68
C ASN A 623 9.03 -6.73 -12.81
N ASN A 624 9.96 -5.84 -12.46
CA ASN A 624 10.87 -5.21 -13.42
C ASN A 624 12.18 -5.99 -13.66
N LEU A 625 12.43 -7.10 -12.98
CA LEU A 625 13.64 -7.90 -13.16
C LEU A 625 13.71 -8.53 -14.54
N LYS A 626 14.86 -8.49 -15.18
CA LYS A 626 15.07 -8.87 -16.60
C LYS A 626 15.65 -10.28 -16.78
N GLY A 627 15.19 -11.26 -15.97
CA GLY A 627 15.70 -12.64 -16.05
C GLY A 627 17.16 -12.75 -15.60
N ILE A 628 17.50 -12.11 -14.50
CA ILE A 628 18.88 -12.04 -14.02
C ILE A 628 19.28 -13.24 -13.17
N ASP A 629 20.55 -13.64 -13.28
CA ASP A 629 21.19 -14.59 -12.38
C ASP A 629 21.98 -13.82 -11.33
N VAL A 630 21.75 -14.11 -10.04
CA VAL A 630 22.38 -13.39 -8.94
C VAL A 630 23.04 -14.34 -7.96
N GLU A 631 24.36 -14.22 -7.81
CA GLU A 631 25.13 -14.95 -6.80
C GLU A 631 25.30 -14.13 -5.53
N ILE A 632 24.93 -14.72 -4.40
CA ILE A 632 25.07 -14.15 -3.05
C ILE A 632 26.11 -14.98 -2.31
N PRO A 633 27.32 -14.45 -2.07
CA PRO A 633 28.36 -15.15 -1.33
C PRO A 633 27.96 -15.30 0.14
N LEU A 634 28.19 -16.49 0.72
CA LEU A 634 27.87 -16.84 2.09
C LEU A 634 29.06 -16.60 3.04
N GLY A 635 28.75 -16.37 4.33
CA GLY A 635 29.72 -16.05 5.37
C GLY A 635 30.24 -14.61 5.32
N LEU A 636 29.58 -13.73 4.55
CA LEU A 636 29.96 -12.35 4.32
C LEU A 636 28.86 -11.36 4.72
N PHE A 637 29.27 -10.10 4.87
CA PHE A 637 28.36 -8.96 4.92
C PHE A 637 28.12 -8.46 3.51
N VAL A 638 26.92 -8.72 2.97
CA VAL A 638 26.51 -8.40 1.60
C VAL A 638 25.53 -7.26 1.60
N SER A 639 25.80 -6.18 0.84
CA SER A 639 24.84 -5.12 0.62
C SER A 639 24.28 -5.15 -0.80
N VAL A 640 22.95 -5.08 -0.91
CA VAL A 640 22.22 -4.96 -2.17
C VAL A 640 21.86 -3.49 -2.36
N THR A 641 22.44 -2.88 -3.38
CA THR A 641 22.42 -1.43 -3.64
C THR A 641 21.76 -1.12 -4.98
N GLY A 642 21.61 0.16 -5.28
CA GLY A 642 21.05 0.65 -6.54
C GLY A 642 19.98 1.72 -6.35
N VAL A 643 19.62 2.39 -7.43
CA VAL A 643 18.60 3.47 -7.38
C VAL A 643 17.23 2.98 -6.90
N SER A 644 16.39 3.92 -6.47
CA SER A 644 15.02 3.59 -6.06
C SER A 644 14.24 2.97 -7.22
N GLY A 645 13.49 1.87 -6.96
CA GLY A 645 12.76 1.14 -8.01
C GLY A 645 13.61 0.25 -8.91
N SER A 646 14.90 0.02 -8.64
CA SER A 646 15.77 -0.85 -9.45
C SER A 646 15.50 -2.37 -9.33
N GLY A 647 14.61 -2.79 -8.40
CA GLY A 647 14.24 -4.20 -8.21
C GLY A 647 14.87 -4.88 -6.99
N LYS A 648 15.54 -4.15 -6.09
CA LYS A 648 16.20 -4.69 -4.88
C LYS A 648 15.25 -5.51 -4.00
N SER A 649 14.13 -4.92 -3.59
CA SER A 649 13.14 -5.58 -2.74
C SER A 649 12.45 -6.74 -3.45
N THR A 650 12.23 -6.64 -4.77
CA THR A 650 11.72 -7.74 -5.59
C THR A 650 12.66 -8.94 -5.56
N LEU A 651 13.96 -8.70 -5.76
CA LEU A 651 14.98 -9.77 -5.73
C LEU A 651 15.09 -10.41 -4.34
N ILE A 652 15.22 -9.60 -3.30
CA ILE A 652 15.54 -10.09 -1.95
C ILE A 652 14.28 -10.51 -1.18
N ASN A 653 13.23 -9.66 -1.15
CA ASN A 653 12.04 -9.95 -0.34
C ASN A 653 11.04 -10.84 -1.09
N ASP A 654 10.75 -10.54 -2.37
CA ASP A 654 9.71 -11.26 -3.11
C ASP A 654 10.19 -12.60 -3.66
N ILE A 655 11.45 -12.72 -4.10
CA ILE A 655 11.99 -13.96 -4.66
C ILE A 655 12.77 -14.74 -3.59
N LEU A 656 13.89 -14.21 -3.14
CA LEU A 656 14.82 -14.94 -2.27
C LEU A 656 14.18 -15.32 -0.92
N LEU A 657 13.70 -14.34 -0.16
CA LEU A 657 13.14 -14.56 1.17
C LEU A 657 11.96 -15.53 1.13
N LYS A 658 10.95 -15.27 0.26
CA LYS A 658 9.76 -16.12 0.15
C LYS A 658 10.10 -17.54 -0.27
N SER A 659 11.07 -17.73 -1.17
CA SER A 659 11.54 -19.08 -1.57
C SER A 659 12.20 -19.80 -0.40
N LEU A 660 13.04 -19.12 0.36
CA LEU A 660 13.71 -19.70 1.53
C LEU A 660 12.72 -20.02 2.66
N GLU A 661 11.73 -19.14 2.90
CA GLU A 661 10.67 -19.41 3.87
C GLU A 661 9.83 -20.63 3.48
N ASN A 662 9.55 -20.81 2.19
CA ASN A 662 8.88 -22.03 1.70
C ASN A 662 9.74 -23.28 1.94
N HIS A 663 11.04 -23.19 1.67
CA HIS A 663 11.94 -24.32 1.84
C HIS A 663 12.12 -24.73 3.31
N PHE A 664 12.43 -23.76 4.19
CA PHE A 664 12.76 -24.04 5.60
C PHE A 664 11.53 -24.13 6.51
N TYR A 665 10.52 -23.30 6.29
CA TYR A 665 9.36 -23.17 7.20
C TYR A 665 8.06 -23.66 6.61
N LYS A 666 8.09 -24.21 5.37
CA LYS A 666 6.90 -24.68 4.64
C LYS A 666 5.81 -23.59 4.56
N SER A 667 6.25 -22.36 4.37
CA SER A 667 5.37 -21.22 4.16
C SER A 667 4.59 -21.43 2.85
N ASN A 668 3.31 -21.04 2.82
CA ASN A 668 2.47 -21.16 1.62
C ASN A 668 2.50 -19.88 0.74
N VAL A 669 3.47 -19.00 0.97
CA VAL A 669 3.58 -17.75 0.22
C VAL A 669 4.27 -18.03 -1.12
N ARG A 670 3.64 -17.64 -2.24
CA ARG A 670 4.25 -17.80 -3.56
C ARG A 670 5.45 -16.86 -3.72
N PRO A 671 6.64 -17.39 -4.03
CA PRO A 671 7.78 -16.56 -4.40
C PRO A 671 7.55 -15.90 -5.76
N GLY A 672 8.21 -14.78 -6.00
CA GLY A 672 8.22 -14.11 -7.30
C GLY A 672 8.82 -15.01 -8.40
N ALA A 673 8.54 -14.67 -9.65
CA ALA A 673 8.93 -15.46 -10.81
C ALA A 673 10.47 -15.59 -10.91
N HIS A 674 10.96 -16.84 -10.84
CA HIS A 674 12.36 -17.24 -11.01
C HIS A 674 12.41 -18.70 -11.44
N LYS A 675 13.58 -19.18 -11.91
CA LYS A 675 13.72 -20.57 -12.32
C LYS A 675 13.97 -21.49 -11.13
N GLU A 676 15.01 -21.22 -10.36
CA GLU A 676 15.43 -22.02 -9.21
C GLU A 676 16.40 -21.23 -8.31
N ILE A 677 16.59 -21.71 -7.09
CA ILE A 677 17.65 -21.24 -6.17
C ILE A 677 18.59 -22.41 -5.88
N VAL A 678 19.89 -22.21 -6.18
CA VAL A 678 20.95 -23.20 -6.00
C VAL A 678 21.77 -22.86 -4.77
N GLY A 679 22.22 -23.89 -4.01
CA GLY A 679 23.06 -23.71 -2.82
C GLY A 679 22.28 -23.68 -1.49
N LEU A 680 21.02 -24.12 -1.49
CA LEU A 680 20.17 -24.15 -0.29
C LEU A 680 20.75 -25.02 0.84
N GLU A 681 21.55 -26.02 0.51
CA GLU A 681 22.23 -26.92 1.44
C GLU A 681 23.31 -26.24 2.29
N ASN A 682 23.76 -25.05 1.88
CA ASN A 682 24.80 -24.28 2.59
C ASN A 682 24.27 -23.48 3.76
N ILE A 683 22.95 -23.33 3.88
CA ILE A 683 22.29 -22.58 4.95
C ILE A 683 21.29 -23.47 5.68
N ASP A 684 21.04 -23.17 6.96
CA ASP A 684 20.12 -23.95 7.82
C ASP A 684 18.83 -23.22 8.13
N LYS A 685 18.82 -21.91 8.07
CA LYS A 685 17.63 -21.08 8.27
C LYS A 685 17.80 -19.67 7.70
N VAL A 686 16.66 -19.01 7.45
CA VAL A 686 16.60 -17.60 7.08
C VAL A 686 15.88 -16.80 8.18
N ILE A 687 16.33 -15.58 8.43
CA ILE A 687 15.70 -14.67 9.38
C ILE A 687 15.55 -13.31 8.69
N ALA A 688 14.30 -12.91 8.48
CA ALA A 688 13.99 -11.57 7.97
C ALA A 688 13.79 -10.60 9.14
N ILE A 689 14.46 -9.46 9.07
CA ILE A 689 14.38 -8.37 10.05
C ILE A 689 13.91 -7.12 9.33
N ASP A 690 12.61 -6.92 9.34
CA ASP A 690 11.91 -5.81 8.69
C ASP A 690 11.46 -4.74 9.71
N GLN A 691 10.93 -3.62 9.20
CA GLN A 691 10.44 -2.50 9.99
C GLN A 691 9.02 -2.70 10.55
N SER A 692 8.43 -3.89 10.38
CA SER A 692 7.09 -4.16 10.92
C SER A 692 7.10 -4.15 12.46
N PRO A 693 6.00 -3.74 13.11
CA PRO A 693 5.90 -3.73 14.56
C PRO A 693 6.20 -5.09 15.19
N ILE A 694 6.83 -5.11 16.37
CA ILE A 694 7.12 -6.34 17.16
C ILE A 694 5.85 -7.00 17.74
N GLY A 695 4.69 -6.38 17.55
CA GLY A 695 3.39 -6.87 17.94
C GLY A 695 2.29 -5.87 17.57
N ARG A 696 1.05 -6.34 17.52
CA ARG A 696 -0.10 -5.54 17.08
C ARG A 696 -0.95 -4.98 18.23
N THR A 697 -0.63 -5.34 19.45
CA THR A 697 -1.41 -4.97 20.64
C THR A 697 -0.57 -4.12 21.60
N PRO A 698 -1.20 -3.27 22.43
CA PRO A 698 -0.51 -2.50 23.48
C PRO A 698 0.24 -3.36 24.50
N ARG A 699 -0.07 -4.67 24.61
CA ARG A 699 0.61 -5.63 25.50
C ARG A 699 1.98 -6.05 25.01
N SER A 700 2.21 -6.00 23.69
CA SER A 700 3.53 -6.32 23.13
C SER A 700 4.51 -5.20 23.48
N ASN A 701 5.67 -5.55 24.02
CA ASN A 701 6.70 -4.59 24.43
C ASN A 701 8.12 -5.20 24.26
N PRO A 702 9.18 -4.39 24.29
CA PRO A 702 10.56 -4.86 24.16
C PRO A 702 10.94 -5.97 25.13
N ALA A 703 10.59 -5.85 26.43
CA ALA A 703 10.95 -6.84 27.44
C ALA A 703 10.38 -8.24 27.16
N THR A 704 9.12 -8.30 26.69
CA THR A 704 8.48 -9.57 26.33
C THR A 704 9.06 -10.15 25.05
N TYR A 705 9.32 -9.31 24.05
CA TYR A 705 9.82 -9.75 22.74
C TYR A 705 11.22 -10.36 22.82
N ILE A 706 12.15 -9.73 23.53
CA ILE A 706 13.50 -10.28 23.75
C ILE A 706 13.54 -11.42 24.80
N GLY A 707 12.39 -11.71 25.41
CA GLY A 707 12.26 -12.74 26.44
C GLY A 707 12.94 -12.40 27.78
N ALA A 708 13.25 -11.11 28.06
CA ALA A 708 13.79 -10.67 29.34
C ALA A 708 12.73 -10.65 30.43
N PHE A 709 11.47 -10.56 30.09
CA PHE A 709 10.38 -10.47 31.05
C PHE A 709 10.14 -11.77 31.82
N THR A 710 10.44 -12.95 31.23
CA THR A 710 10.32 -14.25 31.91
C THR A 710 11.22 -14.36 33.16
N PRO A 711 12.55 -14.19 33.06
CA PRO A 711 13.40 -14.22 34.27
C PRO A 711 13.11 -13.06 35.22
N ILE A 712 12.58 -11.92 34.77
CA ILE A 712 12.13 -10.85 35.68
C ILE A 712 10.93 -11.32 36.52
N ARG A 713 9.94 -11.97 35.91
CA ARG A 713 8.77 -12.53 36.64
C ARG A 713 9.17 -13.62 37.62
N GLU A 714 10.09 -14.49 37.24
CA GLU A 714 10.66 -15.53 38.13
C GLU A 714 11.38 -14.92 39.31
N LEU A 715 12.12 -13.83 39.13
CA LEU A 715 12.77 -13.07 40.20
C LEU A 715 11.76 -12.54 41.21
N TYR A 716 10.66 -11.92 40.74
CA TYR A 716 9.60 -11.40 41.61
C TYR A 716 8.85 -12.51 42.34
N ALA A 717 8.59 -13.64 41.70
CA ALA A 717 7.98 -14.80 42.33
C ALA A 717 8.88 -15.41 43.42
N ASN A 718 10.19 -15.22 43.36
CA ASN A 718 11.15 -15.70 44.36
C ASN A 718 11.39 -14.75 45.54
N THR A 719 10.75 -13.56 45.57
CA THR A 719 10.82 -12.65 46.75
C THR A 719 10.14 -13.26 47.96
N ALA A 720 10.53 -12.83 49.17
CA ALA A 720 9.98 -13.35 50.44
C ALA A 720 8.44 -13.19 50.49
N LEU A 721 7.93 -12.00 50.17
CA LEU A 721 6.50 -11.71 50.17
C LEU A 721 5.72 -12.55 49.14
N SER A 722 6.31 -12.82 47.99
CA SER A 722 5.68 -13.68 46.96
C SER A 722 5.57 -15.12 47.40
N LYS A 723 6.61 -15.63 48.07
CA LYS A 723 6.62 -17.01 48.63
C LYS A 723 5.60 -17.14 49.76
N GLU A 724 5.53 -16.14 50.65
CA GLU A 724 4.54 -16.09 51.73
C GLU A 724 3.10 -16.14 51.20
N ARG A 725 2.81 -15.41 50.12
CA ARG A 725 1.48 -15.32 49.46
C ARG A 725 1.22 -16.42 48.43
N GLY A 726 2.18 -17.30 48.17
CA GLY A 726 2.06 -18.36 47.16
C GLY A 726 2.00 -17.86 45.71
N TYR A 727 2.58 -16.67 45.41
CA TYR A 727 2.55 -16.09 44.08
C TYR A 727 3.50 -16.78 43.10
N ALA A 728 2.94 -17.36 42.06
CA ALA A 728 3.67 -17.95 40.94
C ALA A 728 4.13 -16.87 39.93
N PRO A 729 5.06 -17.16 39.00
CA PRO A 729 5.46 -16.20 37.96
C PRO A 729 4.31 -15.69 37.10
N GLY A 730 3.18 -16.40 37.02
CA GLY A 730 1.95 -15.97 36.37
C GLY A 730 1.36 -14.71 36.96
N GLN A 731 1.41 -14.52 38.29
CA GLN A 731 0.95 -13.34 39.02
C GLN A 731 1.59 -12.04 38.48
N PHE A 732 2.83 -12.11 38.05
CA PHE A 732 3.59 -10.97 37.50
C PHE A 732 3.47 -10.82 35.99
N SER A 733 2.45 -11.46 35.36
CA SER A 733 2.14 -11.35 33.94
C SER A 733 0.89 -10.53 33.74
N PHE A 734 1.01 -9.43 33.00
CA PHE A 734 -0.16 -8.62 32.58
C PHE A 734 -1.04 -9.33 31.53
N ASN A 735 -0.65 -10.51 31.04
CA ASN A 735 -1.45 -11.34 30.11
C ASN A 735 -2.31 -12.39 30.83
N VAL A 736 -2.08 -12.61 32.14
CA VAL A 736 -2.77 -13.63 32.94
C VAL A 736 -3.72 -12.93 33.92
N ALA A 737 -4.88 -13.51 34.18
CA ALA A 737 -5.93 -12.92 34.98
C ALA A 737 -5.52 -12.60 36.44
N ASP A 738 -4.67 -13.44 37.05
CA ASP A 738 -4.40 -13.41 38.49
C ASP A 738 -3.78 -12.09 38.98
N GLY A 739 -2.87 -11.50 38.20
CA GLY A 739 -2.14 -10.29 38.65
C GLY A 739 -2.41 -9.02 37.85
N ARG A 740 -3.17 -9.12 36.76
CA ARG A 740 -3.46 -7.97 35.89
C ARG A 740 -4.57 -7.07 36.46
N CYS A 741 -4.59 -5.82 36.04
CA CYS A 741 -5.73 -4.92 36.29
C CYS A 741 -6.96 -5.40 35.52
N PHE A 742 -8.07 -5.61 36.22
CA PHE A 742 -9.32 -6.08 35.62
C PHE A 742 -10.01 -5.03 34.74
N ALA A 743 -9.85 -3.74 35.04
CA ALA A 743 -10.50 -2.67 34.32
C ALA A 743 -9.95 -2.45 32.90
N CYS A 744 -8.69 -2.78 32.65
CA CYS A 744 -8.04 -2.67 31.34
C CYS A 744 -7.45 -3.97 30.86
N ASP A 745 -7.77 -5.10 31.50
CA ASP A 745 -7.24 -6.41 31.15
C ASP A 745 -5.70 -6.50 31.00
N GLY A 746 -4.98 -5.62 31.71
CA GLY A 746 -3.52 -5.55 31.68
C GLY A 746 -2.95 -4.69 30.54
N ASP A 747 -3.77 -4.02 29.74
CA ASP A 747 -3.31 -3.12 28.68
C ASP A 747 -2.70 -1.82 29.23
N GLY A 748 -3.14 -1.39 30.42
CA GLY A 748 -2.77 -0.10 31.02
C GLY A 748 -3.51 1.07 30.41
N VAL A 749 -4.21 0.85 29.28
CA VAL A 749 -5.01 1.82 28.56
C VAL A 749 -6.38 1.23 28.22
N LYS A 750 -7.39 2.07 28.04
CA LYS A 750 -8.71 1.70 27.51
C LYS A 750 -8.79 2.22 26.08
N GLN A 751 -9.15 1.38 25.16
CA GLN A 751 -9.44 1.75 23.78
C GLN A 751 -10.87 2.26 23.71
N ILE A 752 -11.04 3.45 23.17
CA ILE A 752 -12.35 4.05 22.86
C ILE A 752 -12.48 4.00 21.35
N GLU A 753 -13.38 3.14 20.87
CA GLU A 753 -13.65 3.01 19.44
C GLU A 753 -14.41 4.22 18.93
N MET A 754 -13.87 4.89 17.93
CA MET A 754 -14.46 6.06 17.30
C MET A 754 -14.93 5.66 15.89
N GLN A 755 -16.24 5.62 15.66
CA GLN A 755 -16.85 5.10 14.41
C GLN A 755 -16.30 5.71 13.11
N PHE A 756 -15.84 6.96 13.12
CA PHE A 756 -15.35 7.69 11.94
C PHE A 756 -13.93 8.27 12.11
N LEU A 757 -13.32 8.11 13.29
CA LEU A 757 -11.99 8.62 13.63
C LEU A 757 -11.10 7.44 14.08
N SER A 758 -9.81 7.71 14.20
CA SER A 758 -8.87 6.74 14.79
C SER A 758 -9.25 6.44 16.25
N ASP A 759 -9.12 5.19 16.67
CA ASP A 759 -9.36 4.80 18.06
C ASP A 759 -8.47 5.59 19.03
N VAL A 760 -9.06 6.06 20.11
CA VAL A 760 -8.36 6.82 21.15
C VAL A 760 -7.98 5.89 22.30
N TYR A 761 -6.72 5.92 22.71
CA TYR A 761 -6.23 5.17 23.86
C TYR A 761 -6.04 6.07 25.07
N VAL A 762 -6.89 5.88 26.09
CA VAL A 762 -6.85 6.66 27.34
C VAL A 762 -6.24 5.81 28.45
N LYS A 763 -5.41 6.40 29.31
CA LYS A 763 -4.86 5.69 30.48
C LYS A 763 -6.00 5.14 31.35
N CYS A 764 -5.85 3.91 31.81
CA CYS A 764 -6.83 3.27 32.68
C CYS A 764 -6.94 4.00 34.01
N ASP A 765 -8.16 4.40 34.38
CA ASP A 765 -8.42 5.17 35.61
C ASP A 765 -8.11 4.39 36.90
N GLU A 766 -8.29 3.06 36.87
CA GLU A 766 -8.02 2.17 38.00
C GLU A 766 -6.52 1.99 38.27
N CYS A 767 -5.80 1.46 37.27
CA CYS A 767 -4.38 1.18 37.48
C CYS A 767 -3.48 2.36 37.09
N LYS A 768 -4.02 3.46 36.58
CA LYS A 768 -3.27 4.66 36.14
C LYS A 768 -2.11 4.34 35.20
N GLY A 769 -2.31 3.35 34.32
CA GLY A 769 -1.31 2.89 33.35
C GLY A 769 -0.38 1.79 33.87
N LYS A 770 -0.46 1.38 35.13
CA LYS A 770 0.45 0.40 35.78
C LYS A 770 0.22 -1.05 35.36
N ARG A 771 -0.88 -1.38 34.67
CA ARG A 771 -1.23 -2.70 34.11
C ARG A 771 -1.59 -3.79 35.13
N TYR A 772 -1.25 -3.65 36.40
CA TYR A 772 -1.40 -4.66 37.46
C TYR A 772 -2.41 -4.22 38.53
N ASN A 773 -2.90 -5.20 39.28
CA ASN A 773 -3.69 -4.95 40.48
C ASN A 773 -2.78 -4.50 41.65
N THR A 774 -3.40 -3.95 42.69
CA THR A 774 -2.70 -3.39 43.85
C THR A 774 -1.90 -4.44 44.60
N GLU A 775 -2.38 -5.68 44.68
CA GLU A 775 -1.70 -6.78 45.37
C GLU A 775 -0.38 -7.15 44.69
N THR A 776 -0.37 -7.30 43.35
CA THR A 776 0.85 -7.54 42.59
C THR A 776 1.85 -6.40 42.72
N LEU A 777 1.34 -5.14 42.72
CA LEU A 777 2.17 -3.94 42.85
C LEU A 777 2.79 -3.79 44.26
N SER A 778 2.25 -4.47 45.29
CA SER A 778 2.82 -4.44 46.65
C SER A 778 4.13 -5.23 46.80
N VAL A 779 4.41 -6.12 45.82
CA VAL A 779 5.66 -6.93 45.83
C VAL A 779 6.80 -6.09 45.29
N LEU A 780 7.85 -5.93 46.09
CA LEU A 780 9.02 -5.12 45.76
C LEU A 780 10.28 -5.96 45.64
N TYR A 781 11.11 -5.63 44.68
CA TYR A 781 12.49 -6.09 44.58
C TYR A 781 13.41 -4.88 44.52
N LYS A 782 14.37 -4.75 45.49
CA LYS A 782 15.22 -3.55 45.66
C LYS A 782 14.40 -2.23 45.63
N GLY A 783 13.21 -2.24 46.29
CA GLY A 783 12.35 -1.05 46.40
C GLY A 783 11.52 -0.72 45.15
N LYS A 784 11.52 -1.55 44.12
CA LYS A 784 10.79 -1.37 42.89
C LYS A 784 9.77 -2.48 42.67
N ASN A 785 8.53 -2.13 42.25
CA ASN A 785 7.52 -3.11 41.86
C ASN A 785 7.67 -3.48 40.39
N ILE A 786 6.89 -4.46 39.88
CA ILE A 786 6.99 -4.95 38.50
C ILE A 786 6.62 -3.90 37.47
N SER A 787 5.71 -2.96 37.77
CA SER A 787 5.38 -1.86 36.88
C SER A 787 6.51 -0.83 36.80
N ASP A 788 7.18 -0.52 37.93
CA ASP A 788 8.33 0.38 37.92
C ASP A 788 9.46 -0.17 37.03
N ILE A 789 9.64 -1.50 36.98
CA ILE A 789 10.61 -2.14 36.10
C ILE A 789 10.22 -1.98 34.63
N LEU A 790 8.94 -2.09 34.30
CA LEU A 790 8.48 -1.86 32.91
C LEU A 790 8.64 -0.40 32.49
N ASP A 791 8.59 0.54 33.45
CA ASP A 791 8.81 1.96 33.20
C ASP A 791 10.29 2.36 33.09
N MET A 792 11.21 1.51 33.53
CA MET A 792 12.64 1.75 33.37
C MET A 792 13.05 1.73 31.90
N THR A 793 13.99 2.58 31.55
CA THR A 793 14.74 2.46 30.30
C THR A 793 15.61 1.21 30.32
N VAL A 794 15.99 0.73 29.13
CA VAL A 794 16.93 -0.41 29.01
C VAL A 794 18.23 -0.12 29.75
N TYR A 795 18.74 1.12 29.70
CA TYR A 795 19.95 1.55 30.39
C TYR A 795 19.80 1.46 31.92
N GLU A 796 18.73 1.99 32.48
CA GLU A 796 18.45 1.91 33.91
C GLU A 796 18.27 0.47 34.39
N ALA A 797 17.51 -0.32 33.62
CA ALA A 797 17.28 -1.73 33.93
C ALA A 797 18.57 -2.57 33.85
N LEU A 798 19.48 -2.26 32.92
CA LEU A 798 20.77 -2.91 32.80
C LEU A 798 21.60 -2.73 34.08
N ASN A 799 21.64 -1.52 34.64
CA ASN A 799 22.32 -1.21 35.89
C ASN A 799 21.59 -1.85 37.08
N PHE A 800 20.26 -1.80 37.12
CA PHE A 800 19.46 -2.35 38.20
C PHE A 800 19.64 -3.88 38.35
N PHE A 801 19.70 -4.59 37.21
CA PHE A 801 19.88 -6.05 37.14
C PHE A 801 21.34 -6.49 36.89
N GLU A 802 22.32 -5.66 37.22
CA GLU A 802 23.74 -5.92 36.94
C GLU A 802 24.20 -7.31 37.45
N ASN A 803 23.68 -7.72 38.61
CA ASN A 803 24.05 -8.98 39.27
C ASN A 803 23.18 -10.20 38.86
N ILE A 804 22.33 -10.05 37.82
CA ILE A 804 21.45 -11.12 37.34
C ILE A 804 21.80 -11.44 35.87
N PRO A 805 22.71 -12.39 35.62
CA PRO A 805 23.27 -12.66 34.28
C PRO A 805 22.20 -12.99 33.23
N ALA A 806 21.11 -13.69 33.60
CA ALA A 806 20.05 -14.10 32.71
C ALA A 806 19.27 -12.90 32.14
N ILE A 807 19.07 -11.84 32.93
CA ILE A 807 18.42 -10.60 32.54
C ILE A 807 19.43 -9.69 31.85
N LYS A 808 20.60 -9.47 32.48
CA LYS A 808 21.66 -8.57 31.96
C LYS A 808 22.03 -8.89 30.52
N ARG A 809 22.28 -10.18 30.22
CA ARG A 809 22.68 -10.60 28.85
C ARG A 809 21.67 -10.19 27.79
N LYS A 810 20.35 -10.29 28.05
CA LYS A 810 19.30 -9.93 27.11
C LYS A 810 19.15 -8.42 26.98
N LEU A 811 19.24 -7.68 28.08
CA LEU A 811 19.20 -6.22 28.06
C LEU A 811 20.43 -5.63 27.37
N GLN A 812 21.62 -6.26 27.55
CA GLN A 812 22.86 -5.84 26.92
C GLN A 812 22.74 -5.87 25.39
N THR A 813 22.08 -6.89 24.79
CA THR A 813 21.90 -6.92 23.33
C THR A 813 21.03 -5.79 22.81
N VAL A 814 20.03 -5.34 23.60
CA VAL A 814 19.21 -4.18 23.25
C VAL A 814 19.97 -2.86 23.38
N TYR A 815 20.82 -2.77 24.38
CA TYR A 815 21.72 -1.63 24.56
C TYR A 815 22.76 -1.53 23.44
N ASP A 816 23.36 -2.67 23.04
CA ASP A 816 24.36 -2.76 21.98
C ASP A 816 23.82 -2.27 20.61
N VAL A 817 22.53 -2.49 20.32
CA VAL A 817 21.88 -1.98 19.10
C VAL A 817 21.46 -0.50 19.20
N GLY A 818 21.89 0.23 20.24
CA GLY A 818 21.62 1.66 20.42
C GLY A 818 20.24 2.00 20.99
N LEU A 819 19.52 1.03 21.58
CA LEU A 819 18.18 1.23 22.16
C LEU A 819 18.19 1.36 23.70
N GLY A 820 19.27 1.89 24.28
CA GLY A 820 19.36 2.10 25.73
C GLY A 820 18.28 3.02 26.31
N TYR A 821 17.70 3.89 25.50
CA TYR A 821 16.73 4.91 25.90
C TYR A 821 15.27 4.44 25.93
N ILE A 822 14.90 3.34 25.22
CA ILE A 822 13.51 2.86 25.20
C ILE A 822 13.15 2.24 26.56
N LYS A 823 11.86 2.37 26.94
CA LYS A 823 11.34 1.73 28.15
C LYS A 823 11.09 0.24 27.91
N LEU A 824 11.33 -0.61 28.91
CA LEU A 824 11.10 -2.04 28.84
C LEU A 824 9.63 -2.39 28.51
N GLY A 825 8.69 -1.66 29.09
CA GLY A 825 7.24 -1.82 28.91
C GLY A 825 6.64 -0.93 27.82
N GLN A 826 7.45 -0.24 26.99
CA GLN A 826 6.95 0.60 25.92
C GLN A 826 6.12 -0.23 24.94
N SER A 827 4.92 0.26 24.62
CA SER A 827 4.02 -0.44 23.68
C SER A 827 4.67 -0.56 22.30
N SER A 828 4.52 -1.73 21.67
CA SER A 828 4.98 -1.96 20.30
C SER A 828 4.41 -0.98 19.28
N THR A 829 3.21 -0.45 19.54
CA THR A 829 2.51 0.51 18.66
C THR A 829 3.12 1.91 18.70
N THR A 830 3.95 2.22 19.72
CA THR A 830 4.63 3.51 19.88
C THR A 830 6.09 3.48 19.43
N LEU A 831 6.62 2.31 19.07
CA LEU A 831 7.96 2.19 18.53
C LEU A 831 7.98 2.63 17.06
N SER A 832 9.01 3.36 16.67
CA SER A 832 9.29 3.61 15.24
C SER A 832 9.66 2.32 14.52
N GLY A 833 9.54 2.30 13.18
CA GLY A 833 9.92 1.12 12.37
C GLY A 833 11.37 0.70 12.60
N GLY A 834 12.30 1.66 12.66
CA GLY A 834 13.71 1.39 12.94
C GLY A 834 13.97 0.87 14.37
N GLU A 835 13.24 1.35 15.38
CA GLU A 835 13.33 0.83 16.74
C GLU A 835 12.81 -0.62 16.81
N ALA A 836 11.66 -0.91 16.19
CA ALA A 836 11.10 -2.25 16.11
C ALA A 836 12.08 -3.23 15.43
N GLN A 837 12.70 -2.83 14.34
CA GLN A 837 13.70 -3.60 13.62
C GLN A 837 14.93 -3.91 14.49
N ARG A 838 15.44 -2.93 15.23
CA ARG A 838 16.59 -3.11 16.15
C ARG A 838 16.23 -4.00 17.34
N VAL A 839 15.01 -3.94 17.87
CA VAL A 839 14.54 -4.89 18.91
C VAL A 839 14.54 -6.32 18.38
N LYS A 840 14.09 -6.54 17.12
CA LYS A 840 14.15 -7.86 16.45
C LYS A 840 15.61 -8.34 16.33
N LEU A 841 16.50 -7.46 15.87
CA LEU A 841 17.93 -7.74 15.75
C LEU A 841 18.55 -8.13 17.12
N ALA A 842 18.25 -7.37 18.19
CA ALA A 842 18.70 -7.67 19.54
C ALA A 842 18.22 -9.03 20.03
N SER A 843 16.99 -9.41 19.71
CA SER A 843 16.43 -10.71 20.04
C SER A 843 17.22 -11.84 19.37
N GLU A 844 17.57 -11.70 18.12
CA GLU A 844 18.36 -12.70 17.38
C GLU A 844 19.79 -12.82 17.91
N LEU A 845 20.44 -11.70 18.25
CA LEU A 845 21.76 -11.69 18.89
C LEU A 845 21.80 -12.42 20.23
N SER A 846 20.68 -12.44 20.96
CA SER A 846 20.59 -13.13 22.26
C SER A 846 20.55 -14.65 22.13
N LYS A 847 20.27 -15.19 20.94
CA LYS A 847 20.18 -16.63 20.65
C LYS A 847 21.55 -17.20 20.27
N ARG A 848 21.74 -18.50 20.48
CA ARG A 848 22.93 -19.20 19.96
C ARG A 848 22.77 -19.40 18.46
N GLY A 849 23.72 -18.89 17.67
CA GLY A 849 23.76 -19.09 16.23
C GLY A 849 24.40 -20.42 15.86
N THR A 850 24.03 -20.94 14.68
CA THR A 850 24.60 -22.16 14.08
C THR A 850 25.82 -21.86 13.20
N GLY A 851 26.04 -20.59 12.84
CA GLY A 851 27.05 -20.16 11.89
C GLY A 851 26.67 -20.36 10.42
N LYS A 852 25.44 -20.81 10.12
CA LYS A 852 24.92 -21.00 8.77
C LYS A 852 23.57 -20.30 8.57
N THR A 853 23.28 -19.28 9.37
CA THR A 853 22.02 -18.54 9.26
C THR A 853 22.18 -17.39 8.24
N LEU A 854 21.18 -17.24 7.36
CA LEU A 854 21.05 -16.09 6.48
C LEU A 854 20.14 -15.04 7.12
N TYR A 855 20.71 -13.88 7.47
CA TYR A 855 19.95 -12.72 7.94
C TYR A 855 19.67 -11.79 6.77
N ILE A 856 18.41 -11.39 6.59
CA ILE A 856 17.97 -10.41 5.59
C ILE A 856 17.42 -9.19 6.31
N LEU A 857 18.02 -8.02 6.05
CA LEU A 857 17.62 -6.74 6.63
C LEU A 857 17.25 -5.76 5.51
N ASP A 858 16.15 -5.04 5.71
CA ASP A 858 15.68 -4.01 4.79
C ASP A 858 15.85 -2.64 5.41
N GLU A 859 16.75 -1.82 4.84
CA GLU A 859 17.10 -0.45 5.24
C GLU A 859 17.28 -0.28 6.78
N PRO A 860 18.18 -1.03 7.42
CA PRO A 860 18.32 -1.00 8.87
C PRO A 860 18.87 0.30 9.45
N THR A 861 19.38 1.23 8.61
CA THR A 861 19.84 2.56 9.05
C THR A 861 18.74 3.61 9.10
N THR A 862 17.50 3.26 8.76
CA THR A 862 16.36 4.17 8.81
C THR A 862 16.19 4.78 10.21
N GLY A 863 16.15 6.11 10.29
CA GLY A 863 16.00 6.86 11.55
C GLY A 863 17.22 6.87 12.44
N LEU A 864 18.39 6.45 11.94
CA LEU A 864 19.64 6.44 12.70
C LEU A 864 20.48 7.69 12.47
N HIS A 865 20.90 8.28 13.57
CA HIS A 865 21.99 9.26 13.55
C HIS A 865 23.32 8.55 13.23
N PHE A 866 24.29 9.28 12.64
CA PHE A 866 25.60 8.76 12.26
C PHE A 866 26.30 7.96 13.37
N ALA A 867 26.24 8.44 14.61
CA ALA A 867 26.83 7.74 15.75
C ALA A 867 26.14 6.39 16.08
N ASP A 868 24.85 6.25 15.75
CA ASP A 868 24.13 4.99 15.99
C ASP A 868 24.37 3.99 14.84
N VAL A 869 24.71 4.47 13.63
CA VAL A 869 25.12 3.63 12.49
C VAL A 869 26.34 2.80 12.82
N GLN A 870 27.35 3.36 13.56
CA GLN A 870 28.53 2.60 13.99
C GLN A 870 28.13 1.43 14.89
N LYS A 871 27.25 1.64 15.88
CA LYS A 871 26.76 0.56 16.77
C LYS A 871 26.07 -0.55 15.99
N LEU A 872 25.26 -0.17 14.97
CA LEU A 872 24.61 -1.13 14.09
C LEU A 872 25.64 -1.95 13.30
N LEU A 873 26.63 -1.31 12.73
CA LEU A 873 27.72 -1.97 11.99
C LEU A 873 28.48 -2.97 12.88
N ASP A 874 28.81 -2.59 14.12
CA ASP A 874 29.48 -3.48 15.09
C ASP A 874 28.65 -4.74 15.34
N VAL A 875 27.33 -4.60 15.44
CA VAL A 875 26.38 -5.69 15.62
C VAL A 875 26.30 -6.60 14.40
N LEU A 876 26.18 -6.02 13.20
CA LEU A 876 26.12 -6.79 11.94
C LEU A 876 27.44 -7.55 11.71
N ASN A 877 28.57 -6.90 11.95
CA ASN A 877 29.88 -7.52 11.88
C ASN A 877 30.03 -8.68 12.88
N ARG A 878 29.50 -8.52 14.10
CA ARG A 878 29.50 -9.60 15.11
C ARG A 878 28.71 -10.82 14.63
N LEU A 879 27.56 -10.63 13.94
CA LEU A 879 26.79 -11.75 13.36
C LEU A 879 27.59 -12.47 12.26
N VAL A 880 28.24 -11.72 11.37
CA VAL A 880 29.05 -12.31 10.29
C VAL A 880 30.28 -13.02 10.86
N ASN A 881 30.94 -12.46 11.86
CA ASN A 881 32.11 -13.06 12.52
C ASN A 881 31.78 -14.40 13.25
N LEU A 882 30.47 -14.65 13.52
CA LEU A 882 29.98 -15.94 14.01
C LEU A 882 29.73 -16.96 12.87
N GLY A 883 30.15 -16.69 11.65
CA GLY A 883 30.01 -17.56 10.46
C GLY A 883 28.72 -17.34 9.67
N ASN A 884 27.79 -16.48 10.12
CA ASN A 884 26.52 -16.25 9.44
C ASN A 884 26.69 -15.36 8.20
N THR A 885 25.68 -15.35 7.35
CA THR A 885 25.57 -14.41 6.22
C THR A 885 24.59 -13.30 6.55
N VAL A 886 24.96 -12.06 6.30
CA VAL A 886 24.09 -10.90 6.48
C VAL A 886 23.90 -10.24 5.12
N VAL A 887 22.66 -10.19 4.64
CA VAL A 887 22.26 -9.50 3.40
C VAL A 887 21.43 -8.29 3.78
N VAL A 888 21.85 -7.12 3.34
CA VAL A 888 21.22 -5.84 3.67
C VAL A 888 20.82 -5.11 2.40
N ILE A 889 19.57 -4.68 2.29
CA ILE A 889 19.17 -3.69 1.28
C ILE A 889 19.50 -2.32 1.88
N GLU A 890 20.39 -1.54 1.23
CA GLU A 890 20.85 -0.28 1.82
C GLU A 890 21.14 0.83 0.81
N HIS A 891 20.97 2.06 1.29
CA HIS A 891 21.29 3.30 0.62
C HIS A 891 22.34 4.15 1.38
N ASN A 892 22.56 3.83 2.66
CA ASN A 892 23.53 4.53 3.50
C ASN A 892 24.95 4.17 3.07
N MET A 893 25.73 5.19 2.71
CA MET A 893 27.08 5.00 2.19
C MET A 893 28.06 4.48 3.22
N ASP A 894 27.86 4.74 4.50
CA ASP A 894 28.71 4.23 5.57
C ASP A 894 28.55 2.72 5.75
N VAL A 895 27.33 2.20 5.57
CA VAL A 895 27.08 0.76 5.57
C VAL A 895 27.64 0.12 4.31
N ILE A 896 27.40 0.73 3.15
CA ILE A 896 27.84 0.22 1.85
C ILE A 896 29.37 0.11 1.79
N LYS A 897 30.11 1.12 2.27
CA LYS A 897 31.59 1.09 2.28
C LYS A 897 32.17 0.04 3.23
N ASN A 898 31.42 -0.35 4.29
CA ASN A 898 31.82 -1.34 5.29
C ASN A 898 31.39 -2.78 4.95
N SER A 899 30.69 -3.01 3.81
CA SER A 899 30.29 -4.33 3.36
C SER A 899 31.43 -5.10 2.73
N ASP A 900 31.43 -6.43 2.86
CA ASP A 900 32.43 -7.30 2.22
C ASP A 900 32.15 -7.44 0.73
N TRP A 901 30.85 -7.47 0.35
CA TRP A 901 30.39 -7.67 -1.02
C TRP A 901 29.19 -6.81 -1.36
N LEU A 902 29.15 -6.28 -2.55
CA LEU A 902 28.04 -5.48 -3.06
C LEU A 902 27.41 -6.13 -4.29
N ILE A 903 26.09 -6.00 -4.39
CA ILE A 903 25.28 -6.33 -5.58
C ILE A 903 24.54 -5.05 -5.95
N ASP A 904 24.94 -4.40 -7.03
CA ASP A 904 24.36 -3.14 -7.49
C ASP A 904 23.38 -3.35 -8.63
N LEU A 905 22.09 -3.01 -8.41
CA LEU A 905 21.01 -3.13 -9.37
C LEU A 905 20.69 -1.79 -10.03
N GLY A 906 20.33 -1.85 -11.30
CA GLY A 906 19.99 -0.66 -12.08
C GLY A 906 19.82 -0.96 -13.57
N PRO A 907 20.27 -0.03 -14.44
CA PRO A 907 20.90 1.27 -14.13
C PRO A 907 19.92 2.30 -13.58
N GLU A 908 18.65 2.22 -13.95
CA GLU A 908 17.56 3.13 -13.55
C GLU A 908 16.49 2.39 -12.71
N GLY A 909 15.41 3.08 -12.34
CA GLY A 909 14.22 2.48 -11.73
C GLY A 909 13.18 2.04 -12.77
N GLY A 910 12.20 1.23 -12.36
CA GLY A 910 11.10 0.78 -13.20
C GLY A 910 11.54 -0.06 -14.39
N ASP A 911 10.98 0.20 -15.57
CA ASP A 911 11.19 -0.60 -16.77
C ASP A 911 12.63 -0.56 -17.30
N GLU A 912 13.36 0.47 -17.03
CA GLU A 912 14.78 0.63 -17.40
C GLU A 912 15.73 0.01 -16.37
N GLY A 913 15.20 -0.44 -15.23
CA GLY A 913 15.93 -1.13 -14.16
C GLY A 913 15.97 -2.64 -14.33
N GLY A 914 16.13 -3.34 -13.20
CA GLY A 914 16.01 -4.80 -13.12
C GLY A 914 17.19 -5.59 -13.67
N LYS A 915 18.36 -4.97 -13.82
CA LYS A 915 19.61 -5.61 -14.26
C LYS A 915 20.67 -5.49 -13.17
N ILE A 916 21.64 -6.40 -13.17
CA ILE A 916 22.85 -6.26 -12.37
C ILE A 916 23.78 -5.29 -13.11
N VAL A 917 24.13 -4.19 -12.45
CA VAL A 917 25.10 -3.20 -12.97
C VAL A 917 26.51 -3.65 -12.66
N ALA A 918 26.75 -4.09 -11.43
CA ALA A 918 28.05 -4.59 -10.99
C ALA A 918 27.90 -5.43 -9.71
N THR A 919 28.85 -6.37 -9.52
CA THR A 919 29.02 -7.13 -8.27
C THR A 919 30.49 -7.14 -7.89
N GLY A 920 30.81 -7.13 -6.61
CA GLY A 920 32.19 -7.15 -6.15
C GLY A 920 32.37 -6.45 -4.80
N THR A 921 33.62 -6.19 -4.41
CA THR A 921 33.94 -5.41 -3.22
C THR A 921 33.57 -3.92 -3.42
N PRO A 922 33.42 -3.12 -2.35
CA PRO A 922 33.22 -1.67 -2.48
C PRO A 922 34.25 -0.98 -3.38
N LYS A 923 35.51 -1.44 -3.35
CA LYS A 923 36.58 -0.94 -4.22
C LYS A 923 36.32 -1.26 -5.71
N ASP A 924 35.78 -2.45 -6.01
CA ASP A 924 35.47 -2.86 -7.38
C ASP A 924 34.30 -2.04 -7.92
N ILE A 925 33.23 -1.92 -7.13
CA ILE A 925 32.05 -1.14 -7.51
C ILE A 925 32.39 0.34 -7.73
N SER A 926 33.32 0.90 -6.93
CA SER A 926 33.78 2.29 -7.12
C SER A 926 34.41 2.56 -8.50
N LYS A 927 34.85 1.51 -9.19
CA LYS A 927 35.46 1.57 -10.54
C LYS A 927 34.49 1.16 -11.64
N ALA A 928 33.32 0.60 -11.30
CA ALA A 928 32.38 0.04 -12.27
C ALA A 928 31.73 1.16 -13.12
N PRO A 929 31.82 1.10 -14.46
CA PRO A 929 31.16 2.05 -15.32
C PRO A 929 29.62 1.88 -15.23
N GLY A 930 28.89 2.99 -15.15
CA GLY A 930 27.44 2.98 -15.10
C GLY A 930 26.81 2.82 -13.70
N SER A 931 27.61 2.46 -12.67
CA SER A 931 27.11 2.40 -11.29
C SER A 931 26.99 3.79 -10.68
N TYR A 932 25.76 4.16 -10.30
CA TYR A 932 25.55 5.38 -9.50
C TYR A 932 26.12 5.21 -8.10
N THR A 933 25.91 4.08 -7.46
CA THR A 933 26.48 3.75 -6.15
C THR A 933 28.02 3.87 -6.19
N GLY A 934 28.64 3.34 -7.26
CA GLY A 934 30.08 3.43 -7.47
C GLY A 934 30.61 4.86 -7.58
N LYS A 935 29.85 5.77 -8.22
CA LYS A 935 30.24 7.19 -8.31
C LYS A 935 30.34 7.86 -6.95
N TYR A 936 29.39 7.56 -6.03
CA TYR A 936 29.41 8.10 -4.67
C TYR A 936 30.46 7.42 -3.79
N LEU A 937 30.61 6.09 -3.88
CA LEU A 937 31.69 5.34 -3.20
C LEU A 937 33.07 5.88 -3.54
N LYS A 938 33.32 6.20 -4.82
CA LYS A 938 34.61 6.75 -5.26
C LYS A 938 34.98 8.08 -4.58
N LYS A 939 33.97 8.90 -4.23
CA LYS A 939 34.19 10.17 -3.52
C LYS A 939 34.57 9.92 -2.05
N ILE A 940 33.99 8.90 -1.42
CA ILE A 940 34.17 8.59 0.00
C ILE A 940 35.45 7.78 0.23
N LEU A 941 35.76 6.82 -0.64
CA LEU A 941 36.97 5.99 -0.54
C LEU A 941 38.28 6.74 -0.94
N LYS A 942 38.18 7.93 -1.59
CA LYS A 942 39.32 8.78 -1.91
C LYS A 942 39.69 9.75 -0.79
N LYS A 943 38.78 9.95 0.18
CA LYS A 943 39.05 10.73 1.39
C LYS A 943 39.64 9.84 2.49
#